data_1734dd3bbd1709febe61cf25f292cec7
#
_entry.id   1734dd3bbd1709febe61cf25f292cec7
#
_cell.length_a   1.000
_cell.length_b   1.000
_cell.length_c   1.000
_cell.angle_alpha   90.00
_cell.angle_beta   90.00
_cell.angle_gamma   90.00
#
_symmetry.space_group_name_H-M   'P 1'
#
loop_
_entity.id
_entity.type
_entity.pdbx_description
1 polymer ?
#
loop_
_entity_poly.entity_id
_entity_poly.type
_entity_poly.pdbx_seq_one_letter_code
_entity_poly.pdbx_strand_id
1 'polypeptide(L)'
;MFKKLFLFLFFSLCLYKYAYAGFTVLGVAGFFGGSAFAVQVVTVAYWIGVVAVLGYSVYAYVAANQQKNKLKNSDSRYSSTVINNTFSNETYVPIIYGGPIIMGGNIVWQSDPGTTVQRFLAVGLGELGSIDNVQVDEQDISTLSGCSYTAYLGTSTQTPDSRCAGVVKGLRDIANIAVTITSGEKVSSDPVVSCHATGRKIKTWNSVLRSWDVNGLSSSKNPAAIMRDYLLLSSTVGGCGISENFIDNESFGEVSEQCDEPVDNGNGGTEPRYEMTIVLDTKDSVLDNLAKMQITFNAALIRSGPKYKLVIEKSSEVSVMAFTEDNITKGTFTYGYGKVEDTPNKLIVEWMEALEYSNPKRTSWAEDELDQEVNGIREEKIEALGIIRQSQANRLANKILYDRKINDVWCEFEANMSAMHCEPYDIVSVTHSMPNWTSALFRILEITEANFGKAKFLCQSYNGSILNDSYGSAFSTWDYGSPPNPYEPITDVTNITLVEVGWLNSDGVWVINIDVSWTAPASKKELLRNYIIELKTGSDDYVSVSPVPASATSYRINGNLKSGETYYVKIKTQSVNDIISDGIISNPITIVGKNIYPSNVENFSYSWGKNLDLNWRNVTDSDLRGYEIRDEDANFGTDDSHLIYRGLANRKILTPSSRAPGHYYIRAINSGGKCW
;
A
#
# COMPACT_ATOMS: atom_id res chain seq x y z
N MET A 1 4.19 -28.13 -3.70
CA MET A 1 2.83 -27.56 -3.76
C MET A 1 2.54 -26.93 -5.12
N PHE A 2 3.36 -26.03 -5.63
CA PHE A 2 3.20 -25.37 -6.95
C PHE A 2 3.03 -26.31 -8.16
N LYS A 3 3.69 -27.47 -8.21
CA LYS A 3 3.54 -28.44 -9.32
C LYS A 3 2.18 -29.11 -9.34
N LYS A 4 1.52 -29.32 -8.20
CA LYS A 4 0.18 -29.90 -8.13
C LYS A 4 -0.90 -28.88 -8.50
N LEU A 5 -0.72 -27.62 -8.11
CA LEU A 5 -1.63 -26.51 -8.48
C LEU A 5 -1.55 -26.23 -9.99
N PHE A 6 -0.36 -26.27 -10.56
CA PHE A 6 -0.17 -26.08 -12.01
C PHE A 6 -0.76 -27.24 -12.84
N LEU A 7 -0.69 -28.44 -12.33
CA LEU A 7 -1.30 -29.61 -12.99
C LEU A 7 -2.83 -29.56 -12.93
N PHE A 8 -3.39 -29.06 -11.82
CA PHE A 8 -4.83 -28.89 -11.63
C PHE A 8 -5.40 -27.78 -12.52
N LEU A 9 -4.70 -26.64 -12.60
CA LEU A 9 -5.03 -25.53 -13.51
C LEU A 9 -4.90 -25.94 -14.98
N PHE A 10 -3.88 -26.71 -15.33
CA PHE A 10 -3.69 -27.21 -16.70
C PHE A 10 -4.79 -28.19 -17.10
N PHE A 11 -5.21 -29.08 -16.18
CA PHE A 11 -6.33 -30.01 -16.41
C PHE A 11 -7.67 -29.26 -16.51
N SER A 12 -7.91 -28.26 -15.70
CA SER A 12 -9.08 -27.38 -15.76
C SER A 12 -9.15 -26.58 -17.06
N LEU A 13 -8.00 -26.02 -17.53
CA LEU A 13 -7.92 -25.32 -18.82
C LEU A 13 -8.09 -26.26 -20.03
N CYS A 14 -7.60 -27.49 -19.94
CA CYS A 14 -7.82 -28.49 -20.99
C CYS A 14 -9.28 -28.88 -21.08
N LEU A 15 -9.96 -29.10 -19.95
CA LEU A 15 -11.41 -29.39 -19.91
C LEU A 15 -12.24 -28.21 -20.42
N TYR A 16 -11.83 -26.96 -20.16
CA TYR A 16 -12.47 -25.76 -20.69
C TYR A 16 -12.37 -25.67 -22.22
N LYS A 17 -11.20 -25.96 -22.80
CA LYS A 17 -11.03 -26.03 -24.27
C LYS A 17 -11.85 -27.15 -24.93
N TYR A 18 -11.99 -28.28 -24.28
CA TYR A 18 -12.76 -29.40 -24.80
C TYR A 18 -14.29 -29.22 -24.64
N ALA A 19 -14.74 -28.53 -23.60
CA ALA A 19 -16.15 -28.16 -23.44
C ALA A 19 -16.62 -27.18 -24.54
N TYR A 20 -15.73 -26.23 -24.95
CA TYR A 20 -16.04 -25.32 -26.04
C TYR A 20 -16.00 -25.97 -27.44
N ALA A 21 -15.38 -27.16 -27.58
CA ALA A 21 -15.27 -27.92 -28.82
C ALA A 21 -16.41 -28.88 -29.06
N GLY A 22 -17.53 -28.80 -28.32
CA GLY A 22 -18.73 -29.57 -28.58
C GLY A 22 -18.66 -31.06 -28.16
N PHE A 23 -17.75 -31.43 -27.29
CA PHE A 23 -17.72 -32.76 -26.69
C PHE A 23 -18.89 -32.93 -25.72
N THR A 24 -19.85 -33.73 -26.07
CA THR A 24 -20.97 -34.05 -25.21
C THR A 24 -20.51 -34.87 -24.00
N VAL A 25 -21.15 -34.66 -22.86
CA VAL A 25 -20.93 -35.36 -21.57
C VAL A 25 -20.87 -36.88 -21.70
N LEU A 26 -21.43 -37.44 -22.75
CA LEU A 26 -21.38 -38.86 -23.12
C LEU A 26 -19.96 -39.42 -23.39
N GLY A 27 -19.03 -38.57 -23.91
CA GLY A 27 -17.66 -39.04 -24.16
C GLY A 27 -16.84 -39.26 -22.90
N VAL A 28 -17.14 -38.53 -21.83
CA VAL A 28 -16.47 -38.66 -20.53
C VAL A 28 -17.03 -39.83 -19.72
N ALA A 29 -18.32 -40.11 -19.84
CA ALA A 29 -18.96 -41.25 -19.21
C ALA A 29 -18.45 -42.60 -19.73
N GLY A 30 -18.06 -42.68 -21.01
CA GLY A 30 -17.43 -43.86 -21.61
C GLY A 30 -16.05 -44.18 -21.05
N PHE A 31 -15.34 -43.17 -20.59
CA PHE A 31 -13.98 -43.33 -20.02
C PHE A 31 -14.00 -43.82 -18.55
N PHE A 32 -15.07 -43.55 -17.80
CA PHE A 32 -15.21 -43.90 -16.38
C PHE A 32 -16.28 -45.01 -16.11
N GLY A 33 -16.67 -45.76 -17.10
CA GLY A 33 -17.50 -46.97 -16.88
C GLY A 33 -18.99 -46.74 -16.59
N GLY A 34 -19.55 -45.72 -17.16
CA GLY A 34 -20.92 -45.68 -17.67
C GLY A 34 -22.14 -45.79 -16.74
N SER A 35 -22.18 -45.21 -15.54
CA SER A 35 -23.45 -45.04 -14.84
C SER A 35 -23.90 -43.56 -14.83
N ALA A 36 -25.21 -43.31 -14.95
CA ALA A 36 -25.81 -41.97 -14.87
C ALA A 36 -25.41 -41.24 -13.58
N PHE A 37 -25.05 -41.96 -12.54
CA PHE A 37 -24.56 -41.46 -11.26
C PHE A 37 -23.13 -40.84 -11.39
N ALA A 38 -22.24 -41.49 -12.16
CA ALA A 38 -20.89 -40.97 -12.38
C ALA A 38 -20.91 -39.66 -13.18
N VAL A 39 -21.84 -39.49 -14.12
CA VAL A 39 -22.04 -38.25 -14.88
C VAL A 39 -22.53 -37.13 -13.98
N GLN A 40 -23.45 -37.40 -13.05
CA GLN A 40 -23.91 -36.41 -12.07
C GLN A 40 -22.78 -35.98 -11.12
N VAL A 41 -21.99 -36.94 -10.62
CA VAL A 41 -20.86 -36.64 -9.72
C VAL A 41 -19.78 -35.80 -10.41
N VAL A 42 -19.43 -36.10 -11.65
CA VAL A 42 -18.46 -35.31 -12.44
C VAL A 42 -19.02 -33.92 -12.76
N THR A 43 -20.31 -33.82 -13.07
CA THR A 43 -20.96 -32.52 -13.33
C THR A 43 -21.02 -31.67 -12.06
N VAL A 44 -21.36 -32.25 -10.93
CA VAL A 44 -21.40 -31.59 -9.62
C VAL A 44 -19.99 -31.18 -9.18
N ALA A 45 -19.00 -32.07 -9.29
CA ALA A 45 -17.59 -31.75 -8.99
C ALA A 45 -17.03 -30.65 -9.90
N TYR A 46 -17.40 -30.64 -11.19
CA TYR A 46 -17.03 -29.56 -12.11
C TYR A 46 -17.65 -28.23 -11.69
N TRP A 47 -18.93 -28.21 -11.34
CA TRP A 47 -19.60 -27.00 -10.88
C TRP A 47 -19.11 -26.54 -9.49
N ILE A 48 -18.82 -27.49 -8.58
CA ILE A 48 -18.20 -27.17 -7.29
C ILE A 48 -16.80 -26.57 -7.49
N GLY A 49 -15.98 -27.13 -8.38
CA GLY A 49 -14.67 -26.57 -8.72
C GLY A 49 -14.74 -25.17 -9.32
N VAL A 50 -15.74 -24.88 -10.18
CA VAL A 50 -15.97 -23.53 -10.74
C VAL A 50 -16.50 -22.57 -9.67
N VAL A 51 -17.30 -23.07 -8.74
CA VAL A 51 -17.85 -22.27 -7.62
C VAL A 51 -16.79 -22.01 -6.55
N ALA A 52 -15.91 -22.95 -6.27
CA ALA A 52 -14.76 -22.75 -5.39
C ALA A 52 -13.83 -21.65 -5.94
N VAL A 53 -13.65 -21.59 -7.26
CA VAL A 53 -12.87 -20.50 -7.91
C VAL A 53 -13.60 -19.15 -7.81
N LEU A 54 -14.93 -19.11 -7.82
CA LEU A 54 -15.71 -17.87 -7.62
C LEU A 54 -15.81 -17.45 -6.14
N GLY A 55 -15.79 -18.43 -5.22
CA GLY A 55 -15.81 -18.19 -3.77
C GLY A 55 -14.42 -18.01 -3.14
N TYR A 56 -13.38 -18.52 -3.78
CA TYR A 56 -11.98 -18.33 -3.38
C TYR A 56 -11.56 -16.91 -3.75
N SER A 57 -12.21 -16.01 -3.07
CA SER A 57 -12.02 -14.60 -2.94
C SER A 57 -11.53 -13.90 -4.21
N VAL A 58 -12.16 -12.83 -4.53
CA VAL A 58 -11.61 -11.66 -5.21
C VAL A 58 -10.09 -11.53 -4.96
N TYR A 59 -9.62 -12.01 -3.86
CA TYR A 59 -8.27 -12.03 -3.34
C TYR A 59 -7.29 -12.95 -4.10
N ALA A 60 -7.59 -14.23 -4.24
CA ALA A 60 -6.72 -15.17 -4.98
C ALA A 60 -6.78 -14.87 -6.48
N TYR A 61 -7.94 -14.39 -6.97
CA TYR A 61 -8.10 -13.97 -8.36
C TYR A 61 -7.35 -12.67 -8.65
N VAL A 62 -7.38 -11.68 -7.76
CA VAL A 62 -6.61 -10.44 -7.88
C VAL A 62 -5.12 -10.74 -7.78
N ALA A 63 -4.67 -11.56 -6.85
CA ALA A 63 -3.26 -11.96 -6.74
C ALA A 63 -2.79 -12.77 -7.97
N ALA A 64 -3.62 -13.67 -8.51
CA ALA A 64 -3.31 -14.43 -9.72
C ALA A 64 -3.33 -13.57 -11.00
N ASN A 65 -4.22 -12.56 -11.06
CA ASN A 65 -4.27 -11.64 -12.20
C ASN A 65 -3.20 -10.53 -12.13
N GLN A 66 -2.74 -10.12 -10.96
CA GLN A 66 -1.58 -9.24 -10.85
C GLN A 66 -0.31 -9.88 -11.43
N GLN A 67 -0.12 -11.18 -11.30
CA GLN A 67 0.95 -11.89 -12.00
C GLN A 67 0.72 -12.00 -13.52
N LYS A 68 -0.53 -12.11 -13.97
CA LYS A 68 -0.87 -12.12 -15.41
C LYS A 68 -0.82 -10.73 -16.03
N ASN A 69 -1.18 -9.67 -15.31
CA ASN A 69 -1.19 -8.29 -15.80
C ASN A 69 0.22 -7.70 -15.94
N LYS A 70 1.23 -8.27 -15.28
CA LYS A 70 2.65 -7.99 -15.62
C LYS A 70 3.04 -8.48 -17.02
N LEU A 71 2.22 -9.30 -17.66
CA LEU A 71 2.47 -9.90 -19.00
C LEU A 71 1.46 -9.47 -20.07
N LYS A 72 0.41 -8.73 -19.73
CA LYS A 72 -0.51 -8.11 -20.69
C LYS A 72 -0.61 -6.62 -20.38
N ASN A 73 0.06 -5.81 -21.19
CA ASN A 73 -0.44 -4.47 -21.50
C ASN A 73 -1.83 -4.64 -22.13
N SER A 74 -2.87 -4.85 -21.33
CA SER A 74 -4.22 -4.67 -21.80
C SER A 74 -4.49 -3.17 -21.81
N ASP A 75 -4.21 -2.52 -22.92
CA ASP A 75 -4.81 -1.25 -23.26
C ASP A 75 -6.33 -1.42 -23.30
N SER A 76 -6.97 -1.48 -22.15
CA SER A 76 -8.38 -1.15 -22.05
C SER A 76 -8.47 0.32 -22.40
N ARG A 77 -9.08 0.64 -23.53
CA ARG A 77 -9.24 2.02 -24.03
C ARG A 77 -9.95 2.94 -23.03
N TYR A 78 -10.62 2.36 -22.04
CA TYR A 78 -11.38 3.06 -21.00
C TYR A 78 -10.63 3.16 -19.66
N SER A 79 -9.47 2.52 -19.55
CA SER A 79 -8.50 2.73 -18.47
C SER A 79 -7.32 3.61 -18.92
N SER A 80 -7.34 4.07 -20.18
CA SER A 80 -6.31 4.93 -20.75
C SER A 80 -6.44 6.36 -20.25
N THR A 81 -5.30 6.99 -20.02
CA THR A 81 -5.18 8.38 -19.60
C THR A 81 -5.59 9.41 -20.64
N VAL A 82 -6.03 9.00 -21.83
CA VAL A 82 -6.35 9.90 -22.93
C VAL A 82 -7.67 9.51 -23.56
N ILE A 83 -8.60 10.47 -23.61
CA ILE A 83 -9.89 10.30 -24.30
C ILE A 83 -9.67 10.51 -25.79
N ASN A 84 -9.94 9.47 -26.58
CA ASN A 84 -9.82 9.51 -28.02
C ASN A 84 -11.11 9.02 -28.70
N ASN A 85 -11.42 9.62 -29.85
CA ASN A 85 -12.42 9.04 -30.73
C ASN A 85 -11.78 8.00 -31.62
N THR A 86 -12.36 6.82 -31.67
CA THR A 86 -11.90 5.75 -32.57
C THR A 86 -12.80 5.66 -33.80
N PHE A 87 -12.21 5.45 -34.96
CA PHE A 87 -12.94 5.14 -36.17
C PHE A 87 -12.62 3.70 -36.57
N SER A 88 -13.40 2.76 -36.05
CA SER A 88 -13.13 1.34 -36.25
C SER A 88 -14.42 0.53 -36.21
N ASN A 89 -14.58 -0.37 -37.17
CA ASN A 89 -15.69 -1.33 -37.18
C ASN A 89 -15.51 -2.48 -36.18
N GLU A 90 -14.31 -2.61 -35.62
CA GLU A 90 -13.96 -3.68 -34.64
C GLU A 90 -14.02 -3.20 -33.20
N THR A 91 -14.42 -1.95 -32.96
CA THR A 91 -14.52 -1.40 -31.61
C THR A 91 -15.84 -1.81 -30.98
N TYR A 92 -15.75 -2.40 -29.79
CA TYR A 92 -16.91 -2.74 -28.98
C TYR A 92 -17.51 -1.49 -28.33
N VAL A 93 -18.83 -1.47 -28.19
CA VAL A 93 -19.52 -0.42 -27.45
C VAL A 93 -19.44 -0.76 -25.96
N PRO A 94 -18.93 0.15 -25.11
CA PRO A 94 -18.78 -0.13 -23.69
C PRO A 94 -20.11 -0.14 -22.96
N ILE A 95 -20.14 -0.83 -21.82
CA ILE A 95 -21.24 -0.76 -20.85
C ILE A 95 -20.84 0.25 -19.78
N ILE A 96 -21.61 1.31 -19.62
CA ILE A 96 -21.37 2.37 -18.63
C ILE A 96 -22.34 2.20 -17.48
N TYR A 97 -21.85 2.17 -16.25
CA TYR A 97 -22.63 2.16 -15.02
C TYR A 97 -22.23 3.33 -14.09
N GLY A 98 -23.17 3.83 -13.32
CA GLY A 98 -22.94 4.95 -12.39
C GLY A 98 -22.86 6.31 -13.10
N GLY A 99 -21.84 7.09 -12.86
CA GLY A 99 -21.60 8.38 -13.52
C GLY A 99 -22.04 9.61 -12.69
N PRO A 100 -21.85 10.81 -13.24
CA PRO A 100 -21.30 11.05 -14.57
C PRO A 100 -19.82 10.71 -14.69
N ILE A 101 -19.42 10.31 -15.89
CA ILE A 101 -18.01 10.02 -16.25
C ILE A 101 -17.73 10.63 -17.63
N ILE A 102 -16.49 11.08 -17.86
CA ILE A 102 -16.08 11.59 -19.16
C ILE A 102 -15.88 10.43 -20.12
N MET A 103 -16.55 10.48 -21.26
CA MET A 103 -16.47 9.47 -22.31
C MET A 103 -16.16 10.11 -23.64
N GLY A 104 -15.28 9.46 -24.40
CA GLY A 104 -15.22 9.62 -25.85
C GLY A 104 -16.26 8.72 -26.52
N GLY A 105 -16.25 8.65 -27.83
CA GLY A 105 -17.13 7.75 -28.57
C GLY A 105 -16.40 7.09 -29.73
N ASN A 106 -16.94 5.95 -30.20
CA ASN A 106 -16.52 5.36 -31.48
C ASN A 106 -17.26 6.03 -32.61
N ILE A 107 -16.53 6.60 -33.58
CA ILE A 107 -17.11 7.20 -34.76
C ILE A 107 -17.66 6.09 -35.64
N VAL A 108 -18.98 5.98 -35.75
CA VAL A 108 -19.67 5.00 -36.62
C VAL A 108 -19.93 5.54 -38.02
N TRP A 109 -19.92 6.86 -38.17
CA TRP A 109 -20.06 7.54 -39.44
C TRP A 109 -19.47 8.94 -39.40
N GLN A 110 -18.90 9.39 -40.51
CA GLN A 110 -18.39 10.75 -40.70
C GLN A 110 -18.70 11.21 -42.09
N SER A 111 -19.07 12.47 -42.24
CA SER A 111 -19.21 13.12 -43.56
C SER A 111 -17.87 13.28 -44.27
N ASP A 112 -17.89 13.59 -45.55
CA ASP A 112 -16.67 13.94 -46.27
C ASP A 112 -15.92 15.11 -45.62
N PRO A 113 -14.58 15.09 -45.64
CA PRO A 113 -13.77 16.17 -45.08
C PRO A 113 -14.07 17.52 -45.77
N GLY A 114 -14.23 18.57 -44.95
CA GLY A 114 -14.50 19.93 -45.36
C GLY A 114 -14.33 20.93 -44.25
N THR A 115 -14.70 22.19 -44.44
CA THR A 115 -14.72 23.20 -43.38
C THR A 115 -15.71 22.86 -42.28
N THR A 116 -16.70 22.05 -42.57
CA THR A 116 -17.65 21.49 -41.58
C THR A 116 -17.68 19.99 -41.73
N VAL A 117 -17.45 19.29 -40.62
CA VAL A 117 -17.48 17.83 -40.50
C VAL A 117 -18.63 17.41 -39.60
N GLN A 118 -19.39 16.43 -40.04
CA GLN A 118 -20.43 15.79 -39.24
C GLN A 118 -19.92 14.43 -38.79
N ARG A 119 -20.00 14.13 -37.47
CA ARG A 119 -19.62 12.84 -36.87
C ARG A 119 -20.81 12.26 -36.11
N PHE A 120 -20.91 10.97 -36.17
CA PHE A 120 -21.87 10.18 -35.40
C PHE A 120 -21.11 9.19 -34.52
N LEU A 121 -21.21 9.37 -33.21
CA LEU A 121 -20.39 8.65 -32.22
C LEU A 121 -21.27 7.75 -31.35
N ALA A 122 -20.96 6.46 -31.31
CA ALA A 122 -21.53 5.55 -30.32
C ALA A 122 -20.79 5.71 -28.96
N VAL A 123 -21.53 5.97 -27.89
CA VAL A 123 -20.98 6.28 -26.57
C VAL A 123 -21.08 5.09 -25.61
N GLY A 124 -22.26 4.44 -25.55
CA GLY A 124 -22.47 3.38 -24.58
C GLY A 124 -23.66 2.48 -24.93
N LEU A 125 -23.66 1.28 -24.35
CA LEU A 125 -24.70 0.27 -24.57
C LEU A 125 -25.91 0.50 -23.63
N GLY A 126 -27.10 0.41 -24.19
CA GLY A 126 -28.37 0.54 -23.48
C GLY A 126 -28.82 2.00 -23.36
N GLU A 127 -29.95 2.20 -22.67
CA GLU A 127 -30.48 3.54 -22.39
C GLU A 127 -29.72 4.17 -21.23
N LEU A 128 -28.95 5.23 -21.51
CA LEU A 128 -28.21 6.01 -20.51
C LEU A 128 -29.12 6.99 -19.77
N GLY A 129 -28.69 7.40 -18.57
CA GLY A 129 -29.37 8.40 -17.76
C GLY A 129 -29.32 9.78 -18.40
N SER A 130 -28.12 10.23 -18.77
CA SER A 130 -27.91 11.49 -19.49
C SER A 130 -26.63 11.45 -20.32
N ILE A 131 -26.54 12.36 -21.28
CA ILE A 131 -25.33 12.76 -21.99
C ILE A 131 -25.31 14.29 -21.98
N ASP A 132 -24.37 14.84 -21.24
CA ASP A 132 -24.27 16.26 -20.97
C ASP A 132 -22.84 16.76 -21.26
N ASN A 133 -22.63 18.09 -21.15
CA ASN A 133 -21.32 18.74 -21.26
C ASN A 133 -20.48 18.18 -22.43
N VAL A 134 -21.06 18.25 -23.64
CA VAL A 134 -20.36 17.81 -24.85
C VAL A 134 -19.28 18.81 -25.19
N GLN A 135 -18.08 18.33 -25.35
CA GLN A 135 -16.88 19.12 -25.62
C GLN A 135 -16.21 18.68 -26.93
N VAL A 136 -15.53 19.63 -27.54
CA VAL A 136 -14.66 19.42 -28.69
C VAL A 136 -13.28 19.97 -28.31
N ASP A 137 -12.25 19.12 -28.33
CA ASP A 137 -10.90 19.49 -27.89
C ASP A 137 -10.90 20.15 -26.49
N GLU A 138 -11.61 19.53 -25.53
CA GLU A 138 -11.78 20.00 -24.14
C GLU A 138 -12.52 21.34 -23.97
N GLN A 139 -13.11 21.88 -25.04
CA GLN A 139 -13.89 23.11 -24.99
C GLN A 139 -15.39 22.81 -25.12
N ASP A 140 -16.21 23.48 -24.32
CA ASP A 140 -17.65 23.34 -24.44
C ASP A 140 -18.11 23.69 -25.86
N ILE A 141 -18.78 22.74 -26.51
CA ILE A 141 -19.24 22.88 -27.89
C ILE A 141 -20.17 24.10 -28.07
N SER A 142 -20.88 24.53 -27.04
CA SER A 142 -21.76 25.71 -27.09
C SER A 142 -21.00 27.03 -27.27
N THR A 143 -19.70 27.04 -26.94
CA THR A 143 -18.82 28.20 -27.09
C THR A 143 -18.17 28.30 -28.45
N LEU A 144 -18.28 27.23 -29.26
CA LEU A 144 -17.66 27.11 -30.56
C LEU A 144 -18.62 27.51 -31.68
N SER A 145 -18.26 28.51 -32.45
CA SER A 145 -19.10 29.01 -33.55
C SER A 145 -19.28 27.96 -34.64
N GLY A 146 -20.52 27.72 -35.05
CA GLY A 146 -20.84 26.75 -36.12
C GLY A 146 -20.78 25.28 -35.65
N CYS A 147 -20.56 25.02 -34.38
CA CYS A 147 -20.61 23.70 -33.80
C CYS A 147 -21.95 23.43 -33.10
N SER A 148 -22.44 22.21 -33.21
CA SER A 148 -23.68 21.80 -32.56
C SER A 148 -23.74 20.29 -32.38
N TYR A 149 -24.55 19.82 -31.44
CA TYR A 149 -24.77 18.41 -31.21
C TYR A 149 -26.22 18.05 -30.95
N THR A 150 -26.54 16.78 -31.10
CA THR A 150 -27.79 16.16 -30.64
C THR A 150 -27.42 14.85 -29.95
N ALA A 151 -27.82 14.68 -28.70
CA ALA A 151 -27.60 13.45 -27.93
C ALA A 151 -28.82 12.53 -28.00
N TYR A 152 -28.58 11.25 -28.21
CA TYR A 152 -29.55 10.16 -28.22
C TYR A 152 -29.19 9.19 -27.11
N LEU A 153 -30.11 9.00 -26.17
CA LEU A 153 -29.81 8.25 -24.94
C LEU A 153 -29.78 6.73 -25.09
N GLY A 154 -30.03 6.19 -26.27
CA GLY A 154 -30.04 4.73 -26.47
C GLY A 154 -31.38 4.09 -26.20
N THR A 155 -32.50 4.79 -26.40
CA THR A 155 -33.84 4.19 -26.23
C THR A 155 -34.12 3.16 -27.32
N SER A 156 -34.95 2.16 -27.00
CA SER A 156 -35.36 1.11 -27.95
C SER A 156 -36.19 1.64 -29.14
N THR A 157 -36.70 2.88 -29.04
CA THR A 157 -37.56 3.52 -30.04
C THR A 157 -36.90 4.70 -30.76
N GLN A 158 -35.62 5.01 -30.44
CA GLN A 158 -34.96 6.17 -31.04
C GLN A 158 -34.84 6.09 -32.55
N THR A 159 -34.93 7.22 -33.21
CA THR A 159 -34.87 7.37 -34.66
C THR A 159 -33.48 7.85 -35.10
N PRO A 160 -33.07 7.56 -36.34
CA PRO A 160 -31.81 8.09 -36.86
C PRO A 160 -31.80 9.64 -36.87
N ASP A 161 -30.63 10.23 -36.63
CA ASP A 161 -30.43 11.64 -36.79
C ASP A 161 -30.58 12.05 -38.31
N SER A 162 -31.16 13.20 -38.54
CA SER A 162 -31.40 13.68 -39.90
C SER A 162 -30.11 13.90 -40.73
N ARG A 163 -28.99 14.20 -40.04
CA ARG A 163 -27.68 14.43 -40.68
C ARG A 163 -27.13 13.15 -41.31
N CYS A 164 -27.45 12.00 -40.81
CA CYS A 164 -27.00 10.70 -41.32
C CYS A 164 -28.16 9.77 -41.73
N ALA A 165 -29.35 10.33 -41.94
CA ALA A 165 -30.52 9.58 -42.40
C ALA A 165 -30.26 8.90 -43.75
N GLY A 166 -30.52 7.60 -43.81
CA GLY A 166 -30.26 6.79 -45.01
C GLY A 166 -28.88 6.10 -45.01
N VAL A 167 -27.92 6.55 -44.22
CA VAL A 167 -26.59 5.93 -44.11
C VAL A 167 -26.49 5.13 -42.79
N VAL A 168 -26.91 5.73 -41.69
CA VAL A 168 -26.90 5.06 -40.37
C VAL A 168 -28.32 4.80 -39.90
N LYS A 169 -28.61 3.57 -39.50
CA LYS A 169 -29.86 3.21 -38.80
C LYS A 169 -29.84 3.77 -37.37
N GLY A 170 -31.01 3.91 -36.75
CA GLY A 170 -31.18 4.64 -35.50
C GLY A 170 -30.57 3.96 -34.27
N LEU A 171 -29.45 3.32 -34.34
CA LEU A 171 -28.67 2.71 -33.23
C LEU A 171 -29.51 2.47 -31.92
N ARG A 172 -30.64 1.77 -32.04
CA ARG A 172 -31.50 1.45 -30.90
C ARG A 172 -30.70 0.67 -29.87
N ASP A 173 -30.98 0.93 -28.62
CA ASP A 173 -30.24 0.34 -27.48
C ASP A 173 -28.74 0.71 -27.43
N ILE A 174 -28.34 1.76 -28.18
CA ILE A 174 -26.99 2.33 -28.13
C ILE A 174 -27.09 3.86 -27.99
N ALA A 175 -26.56 4.37 -26.91
CA ALA A 175 -26.47 5.79 -26.68
C ALA A 175 -25.40 6.41 -27.62
N ASN A 176 -25.74 7.54 -28.24
CA ASN A 176 -24.91 8.13 -29.28
C ASN A 176 -25.05 9.64 -29.36
N ILE A 177 -24.09 10.29 -30.01
CA ILE A 177 -24.07 11.73 -30.26
C ILE A 177 -23.90 11.97 -31.75
N ALA A 178 -24.78 12.79 -32.32
CA ALA A 178 -24.59 13.37 -33.64
C ALA A 178 -24.03 14.77 -33.47
N VAL A 179 -22.83 15.03 -33.99
CA VAL A 179 -22.13 16.30 -33.82
C VAL A 179 -21.82 16.93 -35.19
N THR A 180 -21.97 18.26 -35.28
CA THR A 180 -21.49 19.08 -36.38
C THR A 180 -20.36 19.93 -35.84
N ILE A 181 -19.19 19.87 -36.49
CA ILE A 181 -17.98 20.59 -36.09
C ILE A 181 -17.52 21.44 -37.28
N THR A 182 -17.42 22.74 -37.05
CA THR A 182 -16.89 23.67 -38.06
C THR A 182 -15.46 24.07 -37.69
N SER A 183 -14.54 23.95 -38.62
CA SER A 183 -13.14 24.33 -38.45
C SER A 183 -13.02 25.81 -38.05
N GLY A 184 -12.15 26.10 -37.10
CA GLY A 184 -11.89 27.43 -36.55
C GLY A 184 -10.57 27.47 -35.81
N GLU A 185 -10.18 28.66 -35.34
CA GLU A 185 -8.91 28.84 -34.60
C GLU A 185 -8.81 28.01 -33.33
N LYS A 186 -9.96 27.60 -32.74
CA LYS A 186 -10.06 26.86 -31.51
C LYS A 186 -10.33 25.35 -31.68
N VAL A 187 -10.42 24.88 -32.89
CA VAL A 187 -10.73 23.47 -33.23
C VAL A 187 -9.55 22.86 -33.97
N SER A 188 -9.04 21.76 -33.46
CA SER A 188 -7.92 21.05 -34.07
C SER A 188 -8.27 20.47 -35.46
N SER A 189 -7.26 20.07 -36.24
CA SER A 189 -7.45 19.43 -37.55
C SER A 189 -8.14 18.06 -37.45
N ASP A 190 -7.99 17.37 -36.31
CA ASP A 190 -8.70 16.12 -35.99
C ASP A 190 -9.32 16.26 -34.60
N PRO A 191 -10.49 16.90 -34.50
CA PRO A 191 -11.10 17.24 -33.20
C PRO A 191 -11.57 16.01 -32.46
N VAL A 192 -11.26 15.97 -31.16
CA VAL A 192 -11.72 14.94 -30.25
C VAL A 192 -13.02 15.38 -29.58
N VAL A 193 -14.06 14.57 -29.70
CA VAL A 193 -15.36 14.80 -29.07
C VAL A 193 -15.44 13.99 -27.79
N SER A 194 -15.79 14.65 -26.68
CA SER A 194 -16.05 14.01 -25.40
C SER A 194 -17.38 14.50 -24.81
N CYS A 195 -17.89 13.77 -23.83
CA CYS A 195 -19.12 14.12 -23.13
C CYS A 195 -19.12 13.58 -21.71
N HIS A 196 -19.94 14.14 -20.84
CA HIS A 196 -20.28 13.55 -19.56
C HIS A 196 -21.45 12.56 -19.76
N ALA A 197 -21.21 11.29 -19.51
CA ALA A 197 -22.23 10.24 -19.63
C ALA A 197 -22.61 9.74 -18.22
N THR A 198 -23.89 9.74 -17.92
CA THR A 198 -24.44 9.01 -16.76
C THR A 198 -24.86 7.63 -17.21
N GLY A 199 -24.41 6.60 -16.49
CA GLY A 199 -24.54 5.21 -16.88
C GLY A 199 -25.96 4.75 -17.18
N ARG A 200 -26.04 3.52 -17.71
CA ARG A 200 -27.31 2.94 -18.15
C ARG A 200 -28.33 2.91 -17.02
N LYS A 201 -29.61 3.06 -17.41
CA LYS A 201 -30.74 2.92 -16.50
C LYS A 201 -30.96 1.44 -16.14
N ILE A 202 -31.08 1.18 -14.86
CA ILE A 202 -31.24 -0.16 -14.29
C ILE A 202 -32.38 -0.21 -13.28
N LYS A 203 -32.81 -1.40 -12.89
CA LYS A 203 -33.72 -1.58 -11.77
C LYS A 203 -33.00 -1.30 -10.46
N THR A 204 -33.65 -0.62 -9.52
CA THR A 204 -33.16 -0.33 -8.17
C THR A 204 -33.96 -1.10 -7.13
N TRP A 205 -33.37 -1.29 -5.95
CA TRP A 205 -34.05 -1.94 -4.82
C TRP A 205 -34.96 -0.96 -4.09
N ASN A 206 -36.16 -1.43 -3.79
CA ASN A 206 -37.07 -0.72 -2.91
C ASN A 206 -37.09 -1.40 -1.53
N SER A 207 -36.49 -0.78 -0.53
CA SER A 207 -36.36 -1.32 0.83
C SER A 207 -37.69 -1.52 1.55
N VAL A 208 -38.69 -0.67 1.25
CA VAL A 208 -40.03 -0.73 1.88
C VAL A 208 -40.84 -1.92 1.31
N LEU A 209 -40.81 -2.08 -0.02
CA LEU A 209 -41.51 -3.16 -0.70
C LEU A 209 -40.69 -4.45 -0.77
N ARG A 210 -39.42 -4.42 -0.37
CA ARG A 210 -38.44 -5.51 -0.49
C ARG A 210 -38.48 -6.14 -1.89
N SER A 211 -38.41 -5.30 -2.90
CA SER A 211 -38.51 -5.71 -4.30
C SER A 211 -37.67 -4.83 -5.20
N TRP A 212 -37.24 -5.41 -6.32
CA TRP A 212 -36.58 -4.66 -7.39
C TRP A 212 -37.60 -3.86 -8.17
N ASP A 213 -37.41 -2.55 -8.22
CA ASP A 213 -38.41 -1.60 -8.71
C ASP A 213 -38.96 -2.00 -10.08
N VAL A 214 -40.26 -2.10 -10.16
CA VAL A 214 -41.02 -2.38 -11.38
C VAL A 214 -41.55 -1.10 -12.04
N ASN A 215 -41.41 0.04 -11.36
CA ASN A 215 -42.00 1.33 -11.80
C ASN A 215 -41.12 2.11 -12.78
N GLY A 216 -40.03 1.51 -13.25
CA GLY A 216 -39.16 2.11 -14.23
C GLY A 216 -37.69 1.87 -13.98
N LEU A 217 -36.89 2.20 -14.98
CA LEU A 217 -35.43 2.14 -14.91
C LEU A 217 -34.90 3.52 -14.51
N SER A 218 -33.93 3.55 -13.63
CA SER A 218 -33.24 4.77 -13.22
C SER A 218 -31.72 4.59 -13.20
N SER A 219 -31.00 5.68 -13.36
CA SER A 219 -29.54 5.63 -13.17
C SER A 219 -29.21 5.41 -11.71
N SER A 220 -28.31 4.50 -11.44
CA SER A 220 -27.89 4.17 -10.08
C SER A 220 -26.37 4.04 -10.00
N LYS A 221 -25.80 4.45 -8.85
CA LYS A 221 -24.42 4.21 -8.48
C LYS A 221 -24.30 3.09 -7.45
N ASN A 222 -25.42 2.46 -7.05
CA ASN A 222 -25.42 1.40 -6.07
C ASN A 222 -24.79 0.14 -6.66
N PRO A 223 -23.66 -0.37 -6.07
CA PRO A 223 -22.91 -1.48 -6.64
C PRO A 223 -23.70 -2.78 -6.76
N ALA A 224 -24.57 -3.07 -5.79
CA ALA A 224 -25.39 -4.30 -5.81
C ALA A 224 -26.40 -4.27 -6.97
N ALA A 225 -27.04 -3.12 -7.21
CA ALA A 225 -27.96 -2.93 -8.33
C ALA A 225 -27.25 -3.05 -9.68
N ILE A 226 -26.06 -2.47 -9.80
CA ILE A 226 -25.21 -2.53 -11.00
C ILE A 226 -24.81 -3.99 -11.27
N MET A 227 -24.33 -4.69 -10.26
CA MET A 227 -23.89 -6.07 -10.39
C MET A 227 -25.05 -7.01 -10.77
N ARG A 228 -26.22 -6.80 -10.17
CA ARG A 228 -27.43 -7.54 -10.53
C ARG A 228 -27.82 -7.32 -12.00
N ASP A 229 -27.82 -6.07 -12.48
CA ASP A 229 -28.11 -5.77 -13.88
C ASP A 229 -27.11 -6.46 -14.83
N TYR A 230 -25.82 -6.44 -14.52
CA TYR A 230 -24.80 -7.09 -15.33
C TYR A 230 -24.94 -8.60 -15.38
N LEU A 231 -25.35 -9.24 -14.27
CA LEU A 231 -25.65 -10.69 -14.23
C LEU A 231 -26.84 -11.04 -15.12
N LEU A 232 -27.88 -10.20 -15.17
CA LEU A 232 -29.08 -10.40 -15.96
C LEU A 232 -28.92 -9.98 -17.43
N LEU A 233 -27.99 -9.06 -17.71
CA LEU A 233 -27.74 -8.55 -19.05
C LEU A 233 -27.35 -9.69 -20.00
N SER A 234 -27.97 -9.73 -21.19
CA SER A 234 -27.73 -10.79 -22.16
C SER A 234 -26.25 -10.95 -22.53
N SER A 235 -25.81 -12.20 -22.64
CA SER A 235 -24.45 -12.53 -23.09
C SER A 235 -24.16 -12.08 -24.53
N THR A 236 -25.20 -11.87 -25.35
CA THR A 236 -25.05 -11.37 -26.73
C THR A 236 -24.58 -9.92 -26.81
N VAL A 237 -24.73 -9.18 -25.70
CA VAL A 237 -24.31 -7.78 -25.57
C VAL A 237 -23.24 -7.60 -24.50
N GLY A 238 -22.57 -8.67 -24.10
CA GLY A 238 -21.44 -8.62 -23.18
C GLY A 238 -21.76 -8.76 -21.69
N GLY A 239 -23.01 -9.08 -21.33
CA GLY A 239 -23.41 -9.43 -19.97
C GLY A 239 -23.24 -10.91 -19.65
N CYS A 240 -23.69 -11.34 -18.46
CA CYS A 240 -23.60 -12.73 -18.01
C CYS A 240 -24.70 -13.62 -18.59
N GLY A 241 -25.87 -13.09 -18.91
CA GLY A 241 -27.02 -13.84 -19.46
C GLY A 241 -27.67 -14.78 -18.44
N ILE A 242 -27.55 -14.53 -17.15
CA ILE A 242 -28.12 -15.35 -16.09
C ILE A 242 -29.61 -15.03 -15.98
N SER A 243 -30.46 -16.06 -15.95
CA SER A 243 -31.89 -15.88 -15.71
C SER A 243 -32.15 -15.40 -14.27
N GLU A 244 -33.14 -14.52 -14.10
CA GLU A 244 -33.53 -13.97 -12.80
C GLU A 244 -33.88 -15.04 -11.76
N ASN A 245 -34.39 -16.19 -12.19
CA ASN A 245 -34.67 -17.32 -11.31
C ASN A 245 -33.44 -17.88 -10.58
N PHE A 246 -32.27 -17.65 -11.12
CA PHE A 246 -30.99 -18.04 -10.52
C PHE A 246 -30.31 -16.92 -9.70
N ILE A 247 -31.00 -15.81 -9.50
CA ILE A 247 -30.52 -14.72 -8.64
C ILE A 247 -31.29 -14.79 -7.31
N ASP A 248 -30.56 -14.65 -6.21
CA ASP A 248 -31.16 -14.44 -4.90
C ASP A 248 -31.44 -12.94 -4.72
N ASN A 249 -32.61 -12.52 -5.18
CA ASN A 249 -33.01 -11.11 -5.20
C ASN A 249 -33.01 -10.45 -3.83
N GLU A 250 -33.23 -11.22 -2.76
CA GLU A 250 -33.24 -10.73 -1.38
C GLU A 250 -31.82 -10.37 -0.94
N SER A 251 -30.83 -11.25 -1.14
CA SER A 251 -29.44 -10.98 -0.77
C SER A 251 -28.87 -9.76 -1.51
N PHE A 252 -29.19 -9.58 -2.79
CA PHE A 252 -28.82 -8.37 -3.53
C PHE A 252 -29.50 -7.14 -2.98
N GLY A 253 -30.74 -7.25 -2.53
CA GLY A 253 -31.47 -6.16 -1.89
C GLY A 253 -30.86 -5.74 -0.56
N GLU A 254 -30.52 -6.69 0.30
CA GLU A 254 -29.86 -6.43 1.58
C GLU A 254 -28.50 -5.78 1.41
N VAL A 255 -27.70 -6.23 0.44
CA VAL A 255 -26.42 -5.61 0.11
C VAL A 255 -26.63 -4.21 -0.49
N SER A 256 -27.70 -4.00 -1.27
CA SER A 256 -28.04 -2.67 -1.78
C SER A 256 -28.32 -1.67 -0.64
N GLU A 257 -29.07 -2.09 0.38
CA GLU A 257 -29.33 -1.27 1.57
C GLU A 257 -28.03 -0.94 2.33
N GLN A 258 -27.10 -1.90 2.45
CA GLN A 258 -25.80 -1.66 3.08
C GLN A 258 -24.91 -0.74 2.27
N CYS A 259 -24.97 -0.81 0.94
CA CYS A 259 -24.22 0.13 0.09
C CYS A 259 -24.71 1.58 0.28
N ASP A 260 -26.01 1.76 0.49
CA ASP A 260 -26.63 3.08 0.67
C ASP A 260 -26.55 3.58 2.13
N GLU A 261 -26.04 2.78 3.07
CA GLU A 261 -25.85 3.19 4.46
C GLU A 261 -24.96 4.44 4.56
N PRO A 262 -25.45 5.50 5.25
CA PRO A 262 -24.67 6.72 5.38
C PRO A 262 -23.48 6.52 6.32
N VAL A 263 -22.28 6.83 5.83
CA VAL A 263 -21.02 6.78 6.57
C VAL A 263 -20.33 8.15 6.53
N ASP A 264 -19.44 8.39 7.48
CA ASP A 264 -18.64 9.62 7.51
C ASP A 264 -17.75 9.73 6.26
N ASN A 265 -17.79 10.89 5.60
CA ASN A 265 -16.98 11.18 4.42
C ASN A 265 -15.59 11.76 4.76
N GLY A 266 -15.25 11.92 6.05
CA GLY A 266 -14.00 12.50 6.52
C GLY A 266 -13.94 14.03 6.49
N ASN A 267 -14.98 14.72 5.95
CA ASN A 267 -15.06 16.18 5.82
C ASN A 267 -16.22 16.79 6.62
N GLY A 268 -16.73 16.06 7.62
CA GLY A 268 -17.83 16.49 8.49
C GLY A 268 -19.22 16.33 7.88
N GLY A 269 -19.36 15.54 6.81
CA GLY A 269 -20.62 15.13 6.19
C GLY A 269 -20.75 13.62 6.10
N THR A 270 -21.85 13.15 5.52
CA THR A 270 -22.07 11.73 5.27
C THR A 270 -22.19 11.45 3.77
N GLU A 271 -21.84 10.22 3.39
CA GLU A 271 -21.95 9.70 2.03
C GLU A 271 -22.45 8.25 2.06
N PRO A 272 -23.02 7.71 0.96
CA PRO A 272 -23.28 6.27 0.88
C PRO A 272 -22.00 5.47 1.11
N ARG A 273 -22.10 4.36 1.84
CA ARG A 273 -20.95 3.51 2.17
C ARG A 273 -20.17 3.09 0.92
N TYR A 274 -20.88 2.67 -0.13
CA TYR A 274 -20.27 2.27 -1.41
C TYR A 274 -21.03 2.86 -2.58
N GLU A 275 -20.30 3.46 -3.50
CA GLU A 275 -20.77 3.82 -4.84
C GLU A 275 -19.86 3.22 -5.88
N MET A 276 -20.41 2.98 -7.05
CA MET A 276 -19.67 2.45 -8.21
C MET A 276 -19.97 3.29 -9.45
N THR A 277 -18.91 3.70 -10.12
CA THR A 277 -18.96 4.20 -11.50
C THR A 277 -17.92 3.44 -12.29
N ILE A 278 -18.36 2.65 -13.24
CA ILE A 278 -17.46 1.74 -13.98
C ILE A 278 -17.84 1.67 -15.45
N VAL A 279 -16.81 1.60 -16.29
CA VAL A 279 -16.95 1.36 -17.72
C VAL A 279 -16.41 -0.04 -18.00
N LEU A 280 -17.26 -0.92 -18.47
CA LEU A 280 -16.92 -2.30 -18.77
C LEU A 280 -16.63 -2.47 -20.27
N ASP A 281 -15.45 -2.98 -20.57
CA ASP A 281 -15.12 -3.40 -21.92
C ASP A 281 -15.68 -4.81 -22.17
N THR A 282 -16.45 -4.96 -23.22
CA THR A 282 -17.00 -6.27 -23.59
C THR A 282 -15.96 -7.22 -24.20
N LYS A 283 -14.71 -6.79 -24.37
CA LYS A 283 -13.55 -7.65 -24.68
C LYS A 283 -13.05 -8.44 -23.50
N ASP A 284 -13.20 -7.88 -22.29
CA ASP A 284 -12.80 -8.55 -21.09
C ASP A 284 -13.73 -9.74 -20.82
N SER A 285 -13.20 -10.75 -20.14
CA SER A 285 -14.05 -11.86 -19.75
C SER A 285 -15.11 -11.40 -18.73
N VAL A 286 -16.26 -12.04 -18.73
CA VAL A 286 -17.32 -11.79 -17.74
C VAL A 286 -16.78 -11.92 -16.30
N LEU A 287 -15.89 -12.89 -16.06
CA LEU A 287 -15.27 -13.10 -14.75
C LEU A 287 -14.35 -11.93 -14.36
N ASP A 288 -13.58 -11.38 -15.30
CA ASP A 288 -12.73 -10.22 -15.07
C ASP A 288 -13.58 -8.99 -14.72
N ASN A 289 -14.67 -8.78 -15.45
CA ASN A 289 -15.59 -7.69 -15.16
C ASN A 289 -16.28 -7.84 -13.80
N LEU A 290 -16.73 -9.05 -13.44
CA LEU A 290 -17.29 -9.32 -12.12
C LEU A 290 -16.26 -9.08 -11.00
N ALA A 291 -15.01 -9.47 -11.20
CA ALA A 291 -13.95 -9.24 -10.22
C ALA A 291 -13.68 -7.73 -10.02
N LYS A 292 -13.65 -6.93 -11.11
CA LYS A 292 -13.52 -5.47 -11.03
C LYS A 292 -14.68 -4.83 -10.25
N MET A 293 -15.90 -5.34 -10.42
CA MET A 293 -17.05 -4.88 -9.65
C MET A 293 -16.93 -5.24 -8.18
N GLN A 294 -16.66 -6.53 -7.87
CA GLN A 294 -16.59 -7.04 -6.50
C GLN A 294 -15.58 -6.29 -5.65
N ILE A 295 -14.38 -5.99 -6.20
CA ILE A 295 -13.34 -5.27 -5.46
C ILE A 295 -13.77 -3.83 -5.12
N THR A 296 -14.61 -3.20 -5.94
CA THR A 296 -15.04 -1.81 -5.75
C THR A 296 -15.79 -1.60 -4.42
N PHE A 297 -16.52 -2.60 -3.94
CA PHE A 297 -17.29 -2.56 -2.70
C PHE A 297 -17.02 -3.75 -1.77
N ASN A 298 -15.94 -4.49 -2.05
CA ASN A 298 -15.48 -5.63 -1.25
C ASN A 298 -16.58 -6.64 -0.93
N ALA A 299 -17.36 -7.00 -1.95
CA ALA A 299 -18.41 -7.99 -1.87
C ALA A 299 -18.00 -9.31 -2.52
N ALA A 300 -18.65 -10.39 -2.13
CA ALA A 300 -18.47 -11.69 -2.72
C ALA A 300 -19.76 -12.16 -3.40
N LEU A 301 -19.61 -12.65 -4.62
CA LEU A 301 -20.69 -13.36 -5.32
C LEU A 301 -20.51 -14.84 -5.08
N ILE A 302 -21.40 -15.45 -4.30
CA ILE A 302 -21.37 -16.86 -3.95
C ILE A 302 -22.53 -17.60 -4.62
N ARG A 303 -22.43 -18.93 -4.70
CA ARG A 303 -23.51 -19.77 -5.14
C ARG A 303 -24.08 -20.55 -3.97
N SER A 304 -25.35 -20.30 -3.66
CA SER A 304 -26.12 -21.03 -2.67
C SER A 304 -27.16 -21.90 -3.38
N GLY A 305 -26.94 -23.21 -3.40
CA GLY A 305 -27.76 -24.12 -4.18
C GLY A 305 -27.82 -23.74 -5.67
N PRO A 306 -29.02 -23.51 -6.26
CA PRO A 306 -29.14 -23.09 -7.66
C PRO A 306 -28.93 -21.59 -7.89
N LYS A 307 -28.96 -20.77 -6.83
CA LYS A 307 -28.97 -19.32 -6.93
C LYS A 307 -27.61 -18.70 -6.70
N TYR A 308 -27.37 -17.56 -7.34
CA TYR A 308 -26.27 -16.62 -7.03
C TYR A 308 -26.74 -15.68 -5.93
N LYS A 309 -25.95 -15.58 -4.88
CA LYS A 309 -26.16 -14.76 -3.70
C LYS A 309 -25.02 -13.74 -3.59
N LEU A 310 -25.35 -12.49 -3.31
CA LEU A 310 -24.38 -11.45 -3.05
C LEU A 310 -24.20 -11.31 -1.54
N VAL A 311 -22.95 -11.25 -1.09
CA VAL A 311 -22.61 -11.14 0.33
C VAL A 311 -21.60 -10.03 0.53
N ILE A 312 -21.76 -9.25 1.59
CA ILE A 312 -20.82 -8.27 2.07
C ILE A 312 -20.63 -8.45 3.58
N GLU A 313 -19.43 -8.23 4.06
CA GLU A 313 -19.13 -8.37 5.49
C GLU A 313 -19.76 -7.28 6.33
N LYS A 314 -20.26 -7.65 7.52
CA LYS A 314 -20.84 -6.78 8.54
C LYS A 314 -20.00 -6.79 9.81
N SER A 315 -19.99 -5.70 10.55
CA SER A 315 -19.22 -5.58 11.80
C SER A 315 -19.79 -6.41 12.97
N SER A 316 -21.06 -6.76 12.92
CA SER A 316 -21.77 -7.48 13.99
C SER A 316 -22.41 -8.76 13.47
N GLU A 317 -21.58 -9.70 13.01
CA GLU A 317 -22.08 -10.99 12.56
C GLU A 317 -22.17 -12.00 13.73
N VAL A 318 -23.24 -12.80 13.71
CA VAL A 318 -23.47 -13.85 14.69
C VAL A 318 -23.03 -15.18 14.08
N SER A 319 -22.36 -16.00 14.89
CA SER A 319 -21.98 -17.34 14.45
C SER A 319 -23.21 -18.19 14.13
N VAL A 320 -23.27 -18.71 12.90
CA VAL A 320 -24.37 -19.56 12.43
C VAL A 320 -24.22 -21.01 12.90
N MET A 321 -23.00 -21.44 13.23
CA MET A 321 -22.71 -22.79 13.71
C MET A 321 -21.47 -22.80 14.61
N ALA A 322 -21.50 -23.69 15.62
CA ALA A 322 -20.35 -23.97 16.46
C ALA A 322 -19.69 -25.30 16.04
N PHE A 323 -18.43 -25.23 15.67
CA PHE A 323 -17.59 -26.40 15.41
C PHE A 323 -16.78 -26.74 16.67
N THR A 324 -16.87 -28.00 17.08
CA THR A 324 -16.15 -28.55 18.25
C THR A 324 -15.52 -29.89 17.85
N GLU A 325 -14.68 -30.44 18.70
CA GLU A 325 -14.05 -31.75 18.48
C GLU A 325 -15.09 -32.90 18.33
N ASP A 326 -16.35 -32.67 18.73
CA ASP A 326 -17.44 -33.66 18.59
C ASP A 326 -18.03 -33.71 17.17
N ASN A 327 -18.07 -32.57 16.45
CA ASN A 327 -18.64 -32.48 15.10
C ASN A 327 -17.58 -32.31 14.00
N ILE A 328 -16.33 -32.03 14.36
CA ILE A 328 -15.18 -32.10 13.47
C ILE A 328 -14.74 -33.58 13.31
N THR A 329 -14.48 -34.01 12.10
CA THR A 329 -13.95 -35.35 11.84
C THR A 329 -12.54 -35.49 12.43
N LYS A 330 -12.36 -36.49 13.30
CA LYS A 330 -11.06 -36.72 13.97
C LYS A 330 -9.92 -36.88 12.97
N GLY A 331 -8.83 -36.18 13.22
CA GLY A 331 -7.59 -36.23 12.42
C GLY A 331 -7.62 -35.42 11.11
N THR A 332 -8.67 -34.62 10.87
CA THR A 332 -8.76 -33.75 9.68
C THR A 332 -8.48 -32.28 10.00
N PHE A 333 -8.45 -31.90 11.28
CA PHE A 333 -8.23 -30.52 11.70
C PHE A 333 -6.77 -30.11 11.48
N THR A 334 -6.60 -29.07 10.74
CA THR A 334 -5.30 -28.40 10.52
C THR A 334 -5.47 -26.89 10.65
N TYR A 335 -4.46 -26.20 11.10
CA TYR A 335 -4.45 -24.75 11.23
C TYR A 335 -3.08 -24.17 10.93
N GLY A 336 -3.02 -22.89 10.66
CA GLY A 336 -1.78 -22.18 10.42
C GLY A 336 -1.95 -20.66 10.55
N TYR A 337 -0.84 -19.98 10.50
CA TYR A 337 -0.76 -18.53 10.56
C TYR A 337 -0.24 -17.98 9.24
N GLY A 338 -0.65 -16.78 8.91
CA GLY A 338 -0.07 -16.02 7.81
C GLY A 338 1.43 -15.79 8.04
N LYS A 339 2.18 -15.66 6.96
CA LYS A 339 3.59 -15.29 7.07
C LYS A 339 3.72 -13.78 7.07
N VAL A 340 4.51 -13.23 7.96
CA VAL A 340 4.81 -11.80 8.02
C VAL A 340 5.37 -11.29 6.69
N GLU A 341 6.19 -12.10 6.01
CA GLU A 341 6.79 -11.75 4.71
C GLU A 341 5.75 -11.59 3.59
N ASP A 342 4.63 -12.31 3.67
CA ASP A 342 3.55 -12.31 2.67
C ASP A 342 2.45 -11.29 3.03
N THR A 343 2.51 -10.66 4.21
CA THR A 343 1.53 -9.67 4.67
C THR A 343 2.02 -8.26 4.38
N PRO A 344 1.31 -7.46 3.55
CA PRO A 344 1.70 -6.08 3.28
C PRO A 344 1.51 -5.22 4.54
N ASN A 345 2.37 -4.22 4.71
CA ASN A 345 2.20 -3.17 5.70
C ASN A 345 1.95 -1.78 5.07
N LYS A 346 1.85 -1.75 3.75
CA LYS A 346 1.34 -0.62 2.98
C LYS A 346 0.48 -1.14 1.84
N LEU A 347 -0.77 -0.72 1.80
CA LEU A 347 -1.71 -1.09 0.75
C LEU A 347 -2.12 0.15 -0.03
N ILE A 348 -1.86 0.14 -1.33
CA ILE A 348 -2.23 1.21 -2.26
C ILE A 348 -3.45 0.78 -3.06
N VAL A 349 -4.49 1.59 -3.03
CA VAL A 349 -5.69 1.42 -3.87
C VAL A 349 -5.66 2.46 -4.98
N GLU A 350 -5.65 2.00 -6.22
CA GLU A 350 -5.80 2.85 -7.41
C GLU A 350 -7.28 2.99 -7.74
N TRP A 351 -7.75 4.23 -7.87
CA TRP A 351 -9.15 4.59 -8.13
C TRP A 351 -9.25 5.64 -9.24
N MET A 352 -10.46 5.97 -9.70
CA MET A 352 -10.69 6.87 -10.82
C MET A 352 -11.37 8.16 -10.38
N GLU A 353 -10.85 9.30 -10.80
CA GLU A 353 -11.56 10.57 -10.74
C GLU A 353 -12.38 10.75 -12.01
N ALA A 354 -13.68 10.48 -11.91
CA ALA A 354 -14.56 10.29 -13.06
C ALA A 354 -14.71 11.50 -13.99
N LEU A 355 -14.45 12.70 -13.50
CA LEU A 355 -14.58 13.96 -14.24
C LEU A 355 -13.24 14.65 -14.52
N GLU A 356 -12.13 13.93 -14.35
CA GLU A 356 -10.80 14.39 -14.72
C GLU A 356 -10.47 13.97 -16.16
N TYR A 357 -10.02 14.92 -16.95
CA TYR A 357 -9.79 14.73 -18.39
C TYR A 357 -8.41 14.13 -18.70
N SER A 358 -7.37 14.70 -18.08
CA SER A 358 -6.00 14.40 -18.49
C SER A 358 -5.38 13.20 -17.79
N ASN A 359 -5.71 12.98 -16.52
CA ASN A 359 -5.18 11.87 -15.72
C ASN A 359 -6.20 11.45 -14.65
N PRO A 360 -7.16 10.60 -15.02
CA PRO A 360 -8.23 10.22 -14.09
C PRO A 360 -7.78 9.25 -12.99
N LYS A 361 -6.62 8.58 -13.12
CA LYS A 361 -6.15 7.63 -12.12
C LYS A 361 -5.58 8.34 -10.90
N ARG A 362 -6.03 7.93 -9.72
CA ARG A 362 -5.60 8.42 -8.41
C ARG A 362 -5.22 7.25 -7.52
N THR A 363 -4.44 7.53 -6.50
CA THR A 363 -4.04 6.53 -5.52
C THR A 363 -4.42 6.98 -4.11
N SER A 364 -4.89 6.04 -3.32
CA SER A 364 -5.10 6.17 -1.88
C SER A 364 -4.39 5.01 -1.19
N TRP A 365 -3.94 5.18 0.04
CA TRP A 365 -3.24 4.10 0.74
C TRP A 365 -3.58 4.05 2.22
N ALA A 366 -3.35 2.88 2.78
CA ALA A 366 -3.30 2.64 4.21
C ALA A 366 -1.94 2.06 4.54
N GLU A 367 -1.40 2.39 5.69
CA GLU A 367 -0.09 1.92 6.12
C GLU A 367 -0.01 1.69 7.63
N ASP A 368 0.87 0.78 8.04
CA ASP A 368 1.21 0.48 9.41
C ASP A 368 2.67 0.91 9.64
N GLU A 369 2.84 2.16 10.06
CA GLU A 369 4.16 2.78 10.28
C GLU A 369 4.99 1.99 11.31
N LEU A 370 4.35 1.46 12.37
CA LEU A 370 5.06 0.71 13.41
C LEU A 370 5.64 -0.60 12.88
N ASP A 371 4.90 -1.29 12.02
CA ASP A 371 5.41 -2.51 11.38
C ASP A 371 6.48 -2.19 10.34
N GLN A 372 6.35 -1.07 9.62
CA GLN A 372 7.35 -0.62 8.64
C GLN A 372 8.69 -0.26 9.28
N GLU A 373 8.68 0.34 10.48
CA GLU A 373 9.89 0.65 11.24
C GLU A 373 10.70 -0.61 11.60
N VAL A 374 10.01 -1.71 11.90
CA VAL A 374 10.64 -2.96 12.33
C VAL A 374 11.01 -3.87 11.15
N ASN A 375 10.10 -4.02 10.20
CA ASN A 375 10.14 -5.05 9.16
C ASN A 375 10.41 -4.49 7.75
N GLY A 376 10.59 -3.17 7.61
CA GLY A 376 10.69 -2.51 6.32
C GLY A 376 9.34 -2.41 5.60
N ILE A 377 9.31 -1.68 4.47
CA ILE A 377 8.09 -1.45 3.71
C ILE A 377 7.79 -2.66 2.82
N ARG A 378 6.60 -3.22 2.98
CA ARG A 378 6.02 -4.28 2.14
C ARG A 378 4.76 -3.72 1.50
N GLU A 379 4.91 -3.24 0.27
CA GLU A 379 3.86 -2.56 -0.48
C GLU A 379 3.08 -3.53 -1.38
N GLU A 380 1.76 -3.42 -1.38
CA GLU A 380 0.90 -4.07 -2.36
C GLU A 380 -0.04 -3.05 -2.99
N LYS A 381 -0.29 -3.19 -4.30
CA LYS A 381 -1.16 -2.30 -5.07
C LYS A 381 -2.38 -3.06 -5.59
N ILE A 382 -3.56 -2.48 -5.40
CA ILE A 382 -4.85 -3.00 -5.83
C ILE A 382 -5.54 -1.97 -6.75
N GLU A 383 -6.05 -2.42 -7.88
CA GLU A 383 -6.82 -1.59 -8.81
C GLU A 383 -8.32 -1.73 -8.51
N ALA A 384 -8.95 -0.65 -8.07
CA ALA A 384 -10.39 -0.55 -7.79
C ALA A 384 -11.02 0.57 -8.64
N LEU A 385 -10.90 0.45 -9.96
CA LEU A 385 -11.25 1.48 -10.93
C LEU A 385 -12.75 1.83 -10.99
N GLY A 386 -13.60 1.09 -10.29
CA GLY A 386 -15.02 1.46 -10.09
C GLY A 386 -15.26 2.47 -8.97
N ILE A 387 -14.25 2.77 -8.14
CA ILE A 387 -14.32 3.78 -7.09
C ILE A 387 -14.02 5.15 -7.69
N ILE A 388 -14.86 6.14 -7.35
CA ILE A 388 -14.71 7.53 -7.80
C ILE A 388 -14.54 8.52 -6.64
N ARG A 389 -14.42 8.03 -5.41
CA ARG A 389 -14.28 8.85 -4.20
C ARG A 389 -13.07 8.43 -3.39
N GLN A 390 -12.24 9.39 -3.04
CA GLN A 390 -11.05 9.15 -2.21
C GLN A 390 -11.40 8.53 -0.86
N SER A 391 -12.48 9.02 -0.20
CA SER A 391 -12.96 8.50 1.08
C SER A 391 -13.26 7.00 1.02
N GLN A 392 -13.96 6.54 -0.02
CA GLN A 392 -14.24 5.13 -0.22
C GLN A 392 -12.96 4.32 -0.50
N ALA A 393 -12.04 4.85 -1.30
CA ALA A 393 -10.76 4.20 -1.57
C ALA A 393 -9.91 4.05 -0.31
N ASN A 394 -9.88 5.07 0.55
CA ASN A 394 -9.19 5.03 1.84
C ASN A 394 -9.82 3.99 2.79
N ARG A 395 -11.15 3.95 2.88
CA ARG A 395 -11.84 2.92 3.69
C ARG A 395 -11.51 1.51 3.20
N LEU A 396 -11.51 1.31 1.87
CA LEU A 396 -11.16 0.02 1.28
C LEU A 396 -9.71 -0.38 1.58
N ALA A 397 -8.77 0.58 1.44
CA ALA A 397 -7.36 0.33 1.72
C ALA A 397 -7.14 -0.09 3.19
N ASN A 398 -7.73 0.66 4.13
CA ASN A 398 -7.66 0.34 5.55
C ASN A 398 -8.28 -1.02 5.86
N LYS A 399 -9.48 -1.28 5.34
CA LYS A 399 -10.17 -2.55 5.56
C LYS A 399 -9.31 -3.73 5.12
N ILE A 400 -8.77 -3.70 3.91
CA ILE A 400 -7.98 -4.81 3.38
C ILE A 400 -6.65 -4.97 4.13
N LEU A 401 -5.98 -3.88 4.47
CA LEU A 401 -4.72 -3.92 5.22
C LEU A 401 -4.92 -4.58 6.58
N TYR A 402 -5.92 -4.13 7.34
CA TYR A 402 -6.20 -4.64 8.68
C TYR A 402 -6.82 -6.04 8.67
N ASP A 403 -7.62 -6.40 7.66
CA ASP A 403 -8.11 -7.77 7.48
C ASP A 403 -6.94 -8.75 7.34
N ARG A 404 -5.95 -8.42 6.55
CA ARG A 404 -4.75 -9.26 6.38
C ARG A 404 -3.88 -9.34 7.60
N LYS A 405 -3.82 -8.27 8.39
CA LYS A 405 -3.00 -8.20 9.59
C LYS A 405 -3.64 -8.91 10.78
N ILE A 406 -4.95 -8.75 10.96
CA ILE A 406 -5.67 -9.22 12.14
C ILE A 406 -6.26 -10.61 11.92
N ASN A 407 -6.74 -10.90 10.71
CA ASN A 407 -7.36 -12.17 10.35
C ASN A 407 -6.37 -13.10 9.64
N ASP A 408 -5.19 -13.26 10.21
CA ASP A 408 -4.06 -14.00 9.64
C ASP A 408 -4.06 -15.51 9.95
N VAL A 409 -5.00 -15.97 10.79
CA VAL A 409 -5.13 -17.38 11.17
C VAL A 409 -6.11 -18.09 10.24
N TRP A 410 -5.72 -19.24 9.77
CA TRP A 410 -6.62 -20.11 8.99
C TRP A 410 -6.73 -21.49 9.63
N CYS A 411 -7.85 -22.15 9.40
CA CYS A 411 -8.03 -23.54 9.75
C CYS A 411 -8.81 -24.30 8.66
N GLU A 412 -8.53 -25.57 8.58
CA GLU A 412 -9.16 -26.50 7.63
C GLU A 412 -9.56 -27.77 8.36
N PHE A 413 -10.78 -28.25 8.12
CA PHE A 413 -11.29 -29.46 8.74
C PHE A 413 -12.48 -30.05 7.94
N GLU A 414 -12.78 -31.33 8.18
CA GLU A 414 -13.99 -31.97 7.67
C GLU A 414 -15.06 -32.02 8.76
N ALA A 415 -16.31 -31.78 8.38
CA ALA A 415 -17.47 -31.93 9.23
C ALA A 415 -18.56 -32.76 8.54
N ASN A 416 -19.49 -33.27 9.31
CA ASN A 416 -20.59 -34.13 8.82
C ASN A 416 -21.75 -33.28 8.23
N MET A 417 -22.80 -33.97 7.76
CA MET A 417 -23.98 -33.39 7.11
C MET A 417 -24.67 -32.29 7.93
N SER A 418 -24.54 -32.27 9.25
CA SER A 418 -25.15 -31.20 10.06
C SER A 418 -24.63 -29.79 9.74
N ALA A 419 -23.46 -29.72 9.15
CA ALA A 419 -22.82 -28.44 8.72
C ALA A 419 -23.19 -28.00 7.29
N MET A 420 -24.02 -28.76 6.57
CA MET A 420 -24.40 -28.49 5.17
C MET A 420 -25.31 -27.27 5.00
N HIS A 421 -25.81 -26.66 6.07
CA HIS A 421 -26.55 -25.40 6.01
C HIS A 421 -25.64 -24.17 6.00
N CYS A 422 -24.35 -24.35 6.31
CA CYS A 422 -23.40 -23.27 6.23
C CYS A 422 -23.09 -22.92 4.77
N GLU A 423 -22.87 -21.63 4.54
CA GLU A 423 -22.50 -21.06 3.25
C GLU A 423 -21.11 -20.40 3.31
N PRO A 424 -20.42 -20.27 2.18
CA PRO A 424 -19.22 -19.41 2.14
C PRO A 424 -19.55 -17.99 2.64
N TYR A 425 -18.63 -17.38 3.36
CA TYR A 425 -18.74 -16.11 4.09
C TYR A 425 -19.56 -16.13 5.38
N ASP A 426 -20.23 -17.23 5.74
CA ASP A 426 -20.83 -17.36 7.07
C ASP A 426 -19.74 -17.30 8.16
N ILE A 427 -20.11 -16.70 9.29
CA ILE A 427 -19.28 -16.69 10.49
C ILE A 427 -19.62 -17.91 11.34
N VAL A 428 -18.61 -18.62 11.76
CA VAL A 428 -18.73 -19.81 12.61
C VAL A 428 -17.81 -19.70 13.82
N SER A 429 -18.13 -20.38 14.90
CA SER A 429 -17.24 -20.47 16.05
C SER A 429 -16.53 -21.81 16.06
N VAL A 430 -15.23 -21.80 16.36
CA VAL A 430 -14.41 -23.00 16.43
C VAL A 430 -13.85 -23.15 17.84
N THR A 431 -14.07 -24.32 18.46
CA THR A 431 -13.47 -24.72 19.74
C THR A 431 -12.64 -25.97 19.50
N HIS A 432 -11.34 -25.88 19.76
CA HIS A 432 -10.43 -27.01 19.56
C HIS A 432 -9.25 -26.95 20.53
N SER A 433 -8.91 -28.08 21.16
CA SER A 433 -7.89 -28.18 22.21
C SER A 433 -6.47 -27.95 21.67
N MET A 434 -6.16 -28.39 20.44
CA MET A 434 -4.81 -28.31 19.86
C MET A 434 -4.28 -26.87 19.80
N PRO A 435 -5.00 -25.86 19.20
CA PRO A 435 -4.60 -24.45 19.25
C PRO A 435 -5.09 -23.73 20.51
N ASN A 436 -5.76 -24.42 21.45
CA ASN A 436 -6.39 -23.85 22.64
C ASN A 436 -7.44 -22.76 22.33
N TRP A 437 -8.24 -22.97 21.28
CA TRP A 437 -9.31 -22.05 20.93
C TRP A 437 -10.61 -22.38 21.68
N THR A 438 -11.27 -21.34 22.16
CA THR A 438 -12.59 -21.42 22.79
C THR A 438 -13.54 -20.46 22.11
N SER A 439 -14.48 -20.97 21.34
CA SER A 439 -15.45 -20.17 20.56
C SER A 439 -14.81 -19.07 19.70
N ALA A 440 -13.62 -19.33 19.16
CA ALA A 440 -12.94 -18.42 18.27
C ALA A 440 -13.74 -18.25 16.97
N LEU A 441 -13.93 -17.02 16.53
CA LEU A 441 -14.74 -16.71 15.34
C LEU A 441 -13.91 -16.87 14.08
N PHE A 442 -14.50 -17.53 13.10
CA PHE A 442 -13.94 -17.76 11.78
C PHE A 442 -14.96 -17.48 10.70
N ARG A 443 -14.51 -16.94 9.59
CA ARG A 443 -15.28 -16.81 8.34
C ARG A 443 -14.99 -18.01 7.46
N ILE A 444 -16.03 -18.64 6.93
CA ILE A 444 -15.89 -19.71 5.95
C ILE A 444 -15.44 -19.10 4.61
N LEU A 445 -14.30 -19.52 4.12
CA LEU A 445 -13.81 -19.13 2.79
C LEU A 445 -14.30 -20.08 1.71
N GLU A 446 -14.26 -21.39 1.99
CA GLU A 446 -14.56 -22.42 1.03
C GLU A 446 -15.21 -23.62 1.71
N ILE A 447 -16.20 -24.21 1.03
CA ILE A 447 -16.82 -25.47 1.40
C ILE A 447 -16.70 -26.41 0.21
N THR A 448 -16.03 -27.54 0.38
CA THR A 448 -15.91 -28.58 -0.64
C THR A 448 -16.46 -29.91 -0.14
N GLU A 449 -17.11 -30.67 -1.01
CA GLU A 449 -17.53 -32.03 -0.69
C GLU A 449 -16.30 -32.94 -0.57
N ALA A 450 -16.07 -33.53 0.62
CA ALA A 450 -14.93 -34.38 0.88
C ALA A 450 -15.19 -35.85 0.57
N ASN A 451 -16.22 -36.41 1.20
CA ASN A 451 -16.68 -37.79 1.03
C ASN A 451 -18.20 -37.80 1.19
N PHE A 452 -18.84 -38.94 0.85
CA PHE A 452 -20.27 -39.03 0.99
C PHE A 452 -20.76 -38.68 2.40
N GLY A 453 -21.50 -37.59 2.49
CA GLY A 453 -22.07 -37.08 3.74
C GLY A 453 -21.12 -36.24 4.59
N LYS A 454 -19.99 -35.79 4.05
CA LYS A 454 -19.06 -34.86 4.71
C LYS A 454 -18.71 -33.70 3.81
N ALA A 455 -18.41 -32.56 4.44
CA ALA A 455 -17.87 -31.40 3.76
C ALA A 455 -16.57 -30.94 4.43
N LYS A 456 -15.66 -30.44 3.63
CA LYS A 456 -14.39 -29.86 4.05
C LYS A 456 -14.55 -28.34 4.06
N PHE A 457 -14.21 -27.74 5.16
CA PHE A 457 -14.31 -26.32 5.42
C PHE A 457 -12.89 -25.73 5.46
N LEU A 458 -12.69 -24.65 4.71
CA LEU A 458 -11.54 -23.77 4.85
C LEU A 458 -12.04 -22.46 5.46
N CYS A 459 -11.48 -22.09 6.60
CA CYS A 459 -11.93 -20.95 7.38
C CYS A 459 -10.74 -20.02 7.70
N GLN A 460 -11.02 -18.72 7.75
CA GLN A 460 -10.09 -17.67 8.17
C GLN A 460 -10.62 -17.02 9.43
N SER A 461 -9.75 -16.65 10.36
CA SER A 461 -10.14 -15.91 11.56
C SER A 461 -10.94 -14.67 11.20
N TYR A 462 -11.92 -14.34 12.05
CA TYR A 462 -12.81 -13.20 11.84
C TYR A 462 -12.82 -12.27 13.04
N ASN A 463 -12.53 -11.01 12.79
CA ASN A 463 -12.65 -9.94 13.77
C ASN A 463 -13.45 -8.77 13.17
N GLY A 464 -14.69 -8.61 13.58
CA GLY A 464 -15.59 -7.58 13.07
C GLY A 464 -15.13 -6.13 13.36
N SER A 465 -14.18 -5.93 14.27
CA SER A 465 -13.68 -4.59 14.59
C SER A 465 -12.97 -3.88 13.43
N ILE A 466 -12.47 -4.65 12.45
CA ILE A 466 -11.85 -4.13 11.22
C ILE A 466 -12.85 -3.41 10.30
N LEU A 467 -14.14 -3.62 10.51
CA LEU A 467 -15.23 -3.04 9.71
C LEU A 467 -15.76 -1.75 10.32
N ASN A 468 -15.12 -1.28 11.38
CA ASN A 468 -15.46 0.01 11.97
C ASN A 468 -14.83 1.14 11.14
N ASP A 469 -15.67 2.04 10.59
CA ASP A 469 -15.25 3.16 9.74
C ASP A 469 -14.42 4.24 10.49
N SER A 470 -14.22 4.08 11.80
CA SER A 470 -13.45 4.98 12.66
C SER A 470 -11.92 4.83 12.57
N TYR A 471 -11.41 4.03 11.65
CA TYR A 471 -9.97 3.97 11.36
C TYR A 471 -9.50 5.29 10.76
N GLY A 472 -9.00 6.15 11.65
CA GLY A 472 -8.25 7.35 11.32
C GLY A 472 -8.98 8.34 10.42
N SER A 473 -9.70 9.27 11.02
CA SER A 473 -10.21 10.48 10.38
C SER A 473 -9.12 11.44 9.85
N ALA A 474 -7.87 11.01 9.81
CA ALA A 474 -6.81 11.70 9.11
C ALA A 474 -6.78 11.21 7.66
N PHE A 475 -7.80 11.55 6.88
CA PHE A 475 -7.59 11.63 5.45
C PHE A 475 -6.52 12.70 5.25
N SER A 476 -5.30 12.32 4.89
CA SER A 476 -4.42 13.28 4.29
C SER A 476 -5.14 13.75 3.03
N THR A 477 -5.78 14.89 3.11
CA THR A 477 -6.19 15.61 1.91
C THR A 477 -4.89 15.85 1.15
N TRP A 478 -4.65 15.06 0.13
CA TRP A 478 -3.67 15.44 -0.85
C TRP A 478 -4.17 16.74 -1.44
N ASP A 479 -3.58 17.82 -0.97
CA ASP A 479 -3.55 19.03 -1.74
C ASP A 479 -2.78 18.66 -3.02
N TYR A 480 -3.50 18.55 -4.12
CA TYR A 480 -2.90 18.46 -5.45
C TYR A 480 -2.23 19.80 -5.82
N GLY A 481 -1.80 20.55 -4.80
CA GLY A 481 -0.85 21.63 -4.95
C GLY A 481 0.29 21.11 -5.79
N SER A 482 0.80 21.96 -6.67
CA SER A 482 1.90 21.72 -7.59
C SER A 482 2.87 20.65 -7.09
N PRO A 483 3.26 19.66 -7.87
CA PRO A 483 4.21 18.65 -7.43
C PRO A 483 5.35 19.37 -6.71
N PRO A 484 5.77 18.90 -5.52
CA PRO A 484 6.79 19.60 -4.74
C PRO A 484 7.96 19.89 -5.67
N ASN A 485 8.36 21.16 -5.72
CA ASN A 485 9.48 21.57 -6.56
C ASN A 485 10.70 20.69 -6.21
N PRO A 486 11.16 19.80 -7.11
CA PRO A 486 12.27 18.90 -6.81
C PRO A 486 13.58 19.65 -6.59
N TYR A 487 13.62 20.94 -6.93
CA TYR A 487 14.76 21.85 -6.75
C TYR A 487 14.65 22.71 -5.50
N GLU A 488 13.62 22.52 -4.68
CA GLU A 488 13.51 23.21 -3.40
C GLU A 488 14.41 22.54 -2.35
N PRO A 489 15.18 23.29 -1.54
CA PRO A 489 16.01 22.73 -0.50
C PRO A 489 15.17 21.94 0.52
N ILE A 490 15.71 20.82 1.00
CA ILE A 490 15.12 20.08 2.12
C ILE A 490 15.28 20.94 3.38
N THR A 491 14.28 20.91 4.26
CA THR A 491 14.38 21.59 5.56
C THR A 491 15.58 21.11 6.34
N ASP A 492 16.19 22.01 7.09
CA ASP A 492 17.36 21.69 7.89
C ASP A 492 17.03 20.74 9.04
N VAL A 493 18.07 20.12 9.57
CA VAL A 493 18.01 19.30 10.80
C VAL A 493 17.69 20.18 12.01
N THR A 494 17.23 19.56 13.10
CA THR A 494 16.96 20.24 14.37
C THR A 494 17.70 19.55 15.52
N ASN A 495 17.74 20.19 16.68
CA ASN A 495 18.29 19.62 17.93
C ASN A 495 19.72 19.06 17.80
N ILE A 496 20.62 19.82 17.20
CA ILE A 496 22.03 19.39 17.14
C ILE A 496 22.63 19.42 18.52
N THR A 497 23.14 18.27 18.98
CA THR A 497 23.87 18.15 20.25
C THR A 497 25.28 17.65 20.01
N LEU A 498 26.23 18.20 20.75
CA LEU A 498 27.63 17.83 20.70
C LEU A 498 28.07 17.31 22.04
N VAL A 499 28.75 16.17 22.04
CA VAL A 499 29.28 15.54 23.25
C VAL A 499 30.74 15.19 23.04
N GLU A 500 31.61 15.65 23.93
CA GLU A 500 33.02 15.26 23.93
C GLU A 500 33.16 13.82 24.45
N VAL A 501 33.83 12.98 23.68
CA VAL A 501 34.16 11.61 24.04
C VAL A 501 35.66 11.37 23.92
N GLY A 502 36.28 10.99 25.03
CA GLY A 502 37.70 10.68 25.03
C GLY A 502 37.97 9.25 25.43
N TRP A 503 39.03 8.66 24.87
CA TRP A 503 39.49 7.32 25.17
C TRP A 503 41.01 7.17 24.95
N LEU A 504 41.59 6.18 25.62
CA LEU A 504 43.03 5.86 25.41
C LEU A 504 43.16 4.87 24.24
N ASN A 505 44.01 5.20 23.27
CA ASN A 505 44.37 4.24 22.23
C ASN A 505 45.36 3.18 22.74
N SER A 506 45.71 2.21 21.87
CA SER A 506 46.67 1.14 22.18
C SER A 506 48.04 1.64 22.57
N ASP A 507 48.42 2.85 22.15
CA ASP A 507 49.70 3.46 22.42
C ASP A 507 49.70 4.35 23.68
N GLY A 508 48.60 4.34 24.43
CA GLY A 508 48.40 5.12 25.64
C GLY A 508 48.20 6.61 25.39
N VAL A 509 47.87 7.01 24.15
CA VAL A 509 47.57 8.39 23.80
C VAL A 509 46.08 8.64 23.99
N TRP A 510 45.75 9.77 24.60
CA TRP A 510 44.34 10.17 24.75
C TRP A 510 43.80 10.73 23.45
N VAL A 511 42.82 10.08 22.88
CA VAL A 511 42.14 10.50 21.65
C VAL A 511 40.82 11.15 22.04
N ILE A 512 40.57 12.33 21.49
CA ILE A 512 39.35 13.10 21.73
C ILE A 512 38.51 13.08 20.44
N ASN A 513 37.23 12.81 20.59
CA ASN A 513 36.24 12.83 19.49
C ASN A 513 35.07 13.73 19.90
N ILE A 514 34.29 14.20 18.94
CA ILE A 514 32.99 14.82 19.17
C ILE A 514 31.92 13.91 18.59
N ASP A 515 31.04 13.41 19.47
CA ASP A 515 29.81 12.76 19.04
C ASP A 515 28.76 13.84 18.75
N VAL A 516 28.32 13.86 17.52
CA VAL A 516 27.30 14.77 17.01
C VAL A 516 26.01 13.99 16.85
N SER A 517 24.91 14.49 17.35
CA SER A 517 23.58 13.92 17.09
C SER A 517 22.58 15.02 16.72
N TRP A 518 21.58 14.66 15.92
CA TRP A 518 20.57 15.59 15.42
C TRP A 518 19.23 14.89 15.20
N THR A 519 18.18 15.69 15.09
CA THR A 519 16.86 15.24 14.65
C THR A 519 16.75 15.45 13.14
N ALA A 520 16.33 14.41 12.42
CA ALA A 520 16.13 14.46 10.96
C ALA A 520 15.12 15.56 10.55
N PRO A 521 15.18 16.04 9.29
CA PRO A 521 14.22 17.00 8.75
C PRO A 521 12.79 16.56 8.94
N ALA A 522 11.88 17.49 9.24
CA ALA A 522 10.48 17.21 9.47
C ALA A 522 9.72 16.91 8.18
N SER A 523 10.17 17.41 7.02
CA SER A 523 9.50 17.27 5.73
C SER A 523 10.48 16.84 4.63
N LYS A 524 9.96 16.22 3.56
CA LYS A 524 10.72 15.81 2.37
C LYS A 524 11.88 14.84 2.65
N LYS A 525 11.75 14.00 3.67
CA LYS A 525 12.76 12.98 4.03
C LYS A 525 13.08 12.04 2.88
N GLU A 526 12.10 11.73 2.06
CA GLU A 526 12.19 10.87 0.87
C GLU A 526 13.12 11.42 -0.21
N LEU A 527 13.35 12.72 -0.22
CA LEU A 527 14.29 13.37 -1.14
C LEU A 527 15.71 13.53 -0.54
N LEU A 528 15.90 13.19 0.71
CA LEU A 528 17.19 13.33 1.39
C LEU A 528 18.15 12.23 0.93
N ARG A 529 19.31 12.63 0.40
CA ARG A 529 20.39 11.74 0.00
C ARG A 529 21.44 11.58 1.09
N ASN A 530 21.96 12.71 1.60
CA ASN A 530 23.04 12.75 2.58
C ASN A 530 22.88 13.96 3.50
N TYR A 531 23.57 13.87 4.65
CA TYR A 531 23.94 15.03 5.44
C TYR A 531 25.39 15.40 5.13
N ILE A 532 25.69 16.69 5.07
CA ILE A 532 27.06 17.22 4.97
C ILE A 532 27.40 17.83 6.30
N ILE A 533 28.41 17.27 6.97
CA ILE A 533 28.89 17.75 8.27
C ILE A 533 30.15 18.58 8.06
N GLU A 534 30.11 19.79 8.53
CA GLU A 534 31.22 20.73 8.47
C GLU A 534 31.64 21.10 9.89
N LEU A 535 32.96 21.17 10.12
CA LEU A 535 33.57 21.53 11.41
C LEU A 535 34.31 22.86 11.27
N LYS A 536 34.22 23.71 12.28
CA LYS A 536 34.93 24.98 12.37
C LYS A 536 35.59 25.15 13.73
N THR A 537 36.78 25.69 13.76
CA THR A 537 37.55 26.04 14.98
C THR A 537 37.69 27.56 15.07
N GLY A 538 37.28 28.14 16.17
CA GLY A 538 37.44 29.57 16.42
C GLY A 538 36.88 30.46 15.30
N SER A 539 37.73 31.27 14.66
CA SER A 539 37.39 32.18 13.56
C SER A 539 37.63 31.57 12.16
N ASP A 540 38.08 30.31 12.07
CA ASP A 540 38.39 29.67 10.79
C ASP A 540 37.12 29.43 9.94
N ASP A 541 37.28 29.04 8.67
CA ASP A 541 36.19 28.65 7.82
C ASP A 541 35.69 27.23 8.14
N TYR A 542 34.46 26.93 7.76
CA TYR A 542 33.90 25.58 7.88
C TYR A 542 34.56 24.61 6.91
N VAL A 543 35.04 23.50 7.41
CA VAL A 543 35.69 22.44 6.62
C VAL A 543 34.78 21.20 6.65
N SER A 544 34.47 20.67 5.49
CA SER A 544 33.67 19.45 5.38
C SER A 544 34.42 18.24 5.97
N VAL A 545 33.76 17.53 6.86
CA VAL A 545 34.31 16.33 7.52
C VAL A 545 34.01 15.06 6.72
N SER A 546 32.72 14.83 6.44
CA SER A 546 32.27 13.68 5.65
C SER A 546 30.81 13.85 5.25
N PRO A 547 30.38 13.36 4.09
CA PRO A 547 28.97 13.10 3.83
C PRO A 547 28.51 11.89 4.64
N VAL A 548 27.31 11.99 5.24
CA VAL A 548 26.71 10.96 6.09
C VAL A 548 25.37 10.55 5.48
N PRO A 549 25.06 9.24 5.37
CA PRO A 549 23.83 8.80 4.72
C PRO A 549 22.57 9.32 5.42
N ALA A 550 21.47 9.43 4.65
CA ALA A 550 20.18 9.96 5.12
C ALA A 550 19.57 9.22 6.32
N SER A 551 19.90 7.94 6.49
CA SER A 551 19.42 7.12 7.61
C SER A 551 20.10 7.42 8.94
N ALA A 552 21.23 8.15 8.95
CA ALA A 552 21.98 8.44 10.16
C ALA A 552 21.39 9.64 10.91
N THR A 553 21.34 9.55 12.23
CA THR A 553 20.98 10.66 13.14
C THR A 553 22.13 11.02 14.07
N SER A 554 23.31 10.42 13.87
CA SER A 554 24.53 10.71 14.62
C SER A 554 25.78 10.47 13.79
N TYR A 555 26.84 11.13 14.14
CA TYR A 555 28.17 10.97 13.53
C TYR A 555 29.27 11.26 14.54
N ARG A 556 30.35 10.49 14.51
CA ARG A 556 31.53 10.72 15.33
C ARG A 556 32.60 11.44 14.55
N ILE A 557 32.90 12.66 14.90
CA ILE A 557 34.02 13.43 14.34
C ILE A 557 35.28 12.93 15.01
N ASN A 558 36.13 12.28 14.23
CA ASN A 558 37.43 11.82 14.62
C ASN A 558 38.45 12.78 14.00
N GLY A 559 39.38 13.34 14.77
CA GLY A 559 40.36 14.24 14.22
C GLY A 559 41.31 14.77 15.26
N ASN A 560 42.20 15.68 14.85
CA ASN A 560 43.17 16.35 15.74
C ASN A 560 42.47 17.48 16.53
N LEU A 561 41.51 17.11 17.35
CA LEU A 561 40.84 18.04 18.24
C LEU A 561 41.79 18.42 19.37
N LYS A 562 41.89 19.75 19.61
CA LYS A 562 42.81 20.31 20.61
C LYS A 562 42.06 20.68 21.87
N SER A 563 42.60 20.31 23.02
CA SER A 563 42.10 20.75 24.32
C SER A 563 42.19 22.28 24.46
N GLY A 564 41.15 22.90 24.97
CA GLY A 564 41.03 24.36 25.13
C GLY A 564 40.45 25.07 23.92
N GLU A 565 40.36 24.42 22.76
CA GLU A 565 39.78 25.00 21.55
C GLU A 565 38.25 24.83 21.51
N THR A 566 37.56 25.80 20.90
CA THR A 566 36.11 25.80 20.74
C THR A 566 35.76 25.45 19.32
N TYR A 567 34.87 24.45 19.17
CA TYR A 567 34.41 23.91 17.89
C TYR A 567 32.93 24.20 17.66
N TYR A 568 32.59 24.40 16.39
CA TYR A 568 31.23 24.56 15.89
C TYR A 568 30.99 23.51 14.80
N VAL A 569 29.86 22.88 14.83
CA VAL A 569 29.45 21.93 13.79
C VAL A 569 28.29 22.52 13.02
N LYS A 570 28.39 22.49 11.71
CA LYS A 570 27.29 22.84 10.79
C LYS A 570 26.83 21.63 10.05
N ILE A 571 25.52 21.37 10.03
CA ILE A 571 24.91 20.24 9.30
C ILE A 571 24.02 20.80 8.23
N LYS A 572 24.28 20.42 6.99
CA LYS A 572 23.50 20.71 5.79
C LYS A 572 22.81 19.46 5.31
N THR A 573 21.63 19.58 4.71
CA THR A 573 20.95 18.51 4.02
C THR A 573 21.26 18.57 2.53
N GLN A 574 21.47 17.41 1.89
CA GLN A 574 21.66 17.29 0.45
C GLN A 574 20.56 16.41 -0.14
N SER A 575 19.82 16.92 -1.11
CA SER A 575 18.78 16.18 -1.81
C SER A 575 19.35 15.19 -2.83
N VAL A 576 18.50 14.28 -3.33
CA VAL A 576 18.81 13.37 -4.45
C VAL A 576 19.14 14.12 -5.74
N ASN A 577 18.70 15.38 -5.87
CA ASN A 577 18.98 16.27 -7.00
C ASN A 577 20.18 17.22 -6.72
N ASP A 578 21.00 16.88 -5.74
CA ASP A 578 22.21 17.65 -5.33
C ASP A 578 21.93 19.08 -4.84
N ILE A 579 20.70 19.40 -4.45
CA ILE A 579 20.37 20.68 -3.81
C ILE A 579 20.82 20.62 -2.34
N ILE A 580 21.59 21.60 -1.90
CA ILE A 580 22.15 21.67 -0.56
C ILE A 580 21.49 22.81 0.21
N SER A 581 21.06 22.56 1.44
CA SER A 581 20.50 23.59 2.32
C SER A 581 21.60 24.53 2.86
N ASP A 582 21.20 25.67 3.42
CA ASP A 582 22.12 26.58 4.09
C ASP A 582 22.74 25.95 5.33
N GLY A 583 22.06 25.01 5.98
CA GLY A 583 22.50 24.27 7.14
C GLY A 583 22.34 24.99 8.47
N ILE A 584 22.25 24.24 9.54
CA ILE A 584 22.14 24.72 10.92
C ILE A 584 23.46 24.55 11.64
N ILE A 585 23.83 25.55 12.43
CA ILE A 585 25.02 25.56 13.26
C ILE A 585 24.65 25.11 14.68
N SER A 586 25.45 24.22 15.24
CA SER A 586 25.31 23.78 16.64
C SER A 586 25.64 24.89 17.64
N ASN A 587 25.23 24.69 18.90
CA ASN A 587 25.87 25.36 19.99
C ASN A 587 27.35 24.99 20.01
N PRO A 588 28.26 25.92 20.43
CA PRO A 588 29.68 25.63 20.49
C PRO A 588 30.00 24.58 21.58
N ILE A 589 31.01 23.78 21.32
CA ILE A 589 31.62 22.92 22.32
C ILE A 589 33.09 23.29 22.51
N THR A 590 33.50 23.60 23.74
CA THR A 590 34.92 23.77 24.07
C THR A 590 35.45 22.43 24.58
N ILE A 591 36.47 21.94 23.91
CA ILE A 591 37.10 20.67 24.26
C ILE A 591 37.84 20.84 25.57
N VAL A 592 37.39 20.16 26.59
CA VAL A 592 38.04 20.15 27.90
C VAL A 592 39.29 19.26 27.84
N GLY A 593 39.22 18.22 27.04
CA GLY A 593 40.30 17.25 26.92
C GLY A 593 40.55 16.58 28.26
N LYS A 594 41.80 16.21 28.47
CA LYS A 594 42.22 15.64 29.72
C LYS A 594 42.74 16.71 30.69
N ASN A 595 41.86 17.55 31.15
CA ASN A 595 42.17 18.66 32.06
C ASN A 595 42.07 18.26 33.54
N ILE A 596 41.79 16.98 33.82
CA ILE A 596 41.77 16.46 35.18
C ILE A 596 43.20 16.13 35.57
N TYR A 597 43.64 16.74 36.63
CA TYR A 597 44.90 16.39 37.24
C TYR A 597 44.82 14.96 37.83
N PRO A 598 45.91 14.14 37.78
CA PRO A 598 45.93 12.86 38.43
C PRO A 598 45.79 13.00 39.94
N SER A 599 45.32 11.96 40.61
CA SER A 599 45.27 11.94 42.05
C SER A 599 46.64 12.15 42.67
N ASN A 600 46.66 12.83 43.80
CA ASN A 600 47.91 13.02 44.55
C ASN A 600 48.57 11.68 44.93
N VAL A 601 49.90 11.68 44.88
CA VAL A 601 50.65 10.53 45.37
C VAL A 601 50.61 10.49 46.88
N GLU A 602 50.09 9.39 47.43
CA GLU A 602 49.98 9.18 48.86
C GLU A 602 51.14 8.34 49.39
N ASN A 603 51.40 8.46 50.70
CA ASN A 603 52.35 7.64 51.43
C ASN A 603 53.77 7.66 50.84
N PHE A 604 54.16 8.81 50.27
CA PHE A 604 55.56 8.99 49.85
C PHE A 604 56.45 8.89 51.08
N SER A 605 57.29 7.89 51.12
CA SER A 605 58.13 7.55 52.26
C SER A 605 59.54 7.14 51.82
N TYR A 606 60.44 7.18 52.73
CA TYR A 606 61.81 6.74 52.51
C TYR A 606 62.30 5.80 53.58
N SER A 607 63.21 4.91 53.23
CA SER A 607 64.00 4.14 54.18
C SER A 607 65.47 4.33 53.84
N TRP A 608 66.25 4.54 54.90
CA TRP A 608 67.65 4.88 54.78
C TRP A 608 68.53 3.68 55.18
N GLY A 609 69.41 3.27 54.28
CA GLY A 609 70.39 2.19 54.50
C GLY A 609 71.61 2.45 53.64
N LYS A 610 72.24 1.40 53.07
CA LYS A 610 73.30 1.54 52.09
C LYS A 610 72.85 2.39 50.91
N ASN A 611 71.59 2.26 50.53
CA ASN A 611 70.91 3.03 49.49
C ASN A 611 69.76 3.80 50.15
N LEU A 612 69.29 4.87 49.46
CA LEU A 612 68.04 5.57 49.78
C LEU A 612 66.93 4.87 48.96
N ASP A 613 65.93 4.34 49.67
CA ASP A 613 64.81 3.66 49.06
C ASP A 613 63.57 4.51 49.22
N LEU A 614 63.03 4.98 48.13
CA LEU A 614 61.83 5.80 48.03
C LEU A 614 60.68 4.94 47.62
N ASN A 615 59.58 4.96 48.38
CA ASN A 615 58.39 4.16 48.19
C ASN A 615 57.15 5.07 48.26
N TRP A 616 56.13 4.73 47.47
CA TRP A 616 54.84 5.43 47.47
C TRP A 616 53.70 4.50 47.11
N ARG A 617 52.48 4.90 47.42
CA ARG A 617 51.29 4.20 47.02
C ARG A 617 50.97 4.47 45.56
N ASN A 618 50.58 3.40 44.82
CA ASN A 618 50.13 3.55 43.46
C ASN A 618 48.88 4.42 43.39
N VAL A 619 48.89 5.38 42.47
CA VAL A 619 47.71 6.13 42.05
C VAL A 619 46.90 5.22 41.15
N THR A 620 45.59 5.14 41.36
CA THR A 620 44.66 4.21 40.65
C THR A 620 44.00 4.82 39.41
N ASP A 621 44.45 6.01 39.01
CA ASP A 621 43.93 6.71 37.82
C ASP A 621 44.22 5.89 36.57
N SER A 622 43.16 5.57 35.82
CA SER A 622 43.24 4.69 34.60
C SER A 622 44.12 5.24 33.49
N ASP A 623 44.54 6.50 33.62
CA ASP A 623 45.31 7.26 32.65
C ASP A 623 46.66 7.71 33.14
N LEU A 624 47.12 7.13 34.21
CA LEU A 624 48.43 7.40 34.77
C LEU A 624 49.53 7.08 33.76
N ARG A 625 50.32 8.08 33.33
CA ARG A 625 51.51 7.90 32.50
C ARG A 625 52.73 7.47 33.32
N GLY A 626 52.75 7.89 34.58
CA GLY A 626 53.81 7.53 35.49
C GLY A 626 54.00 8.53 36.64
N TYR A 627 55.12 8.38 37.33
CA TYR A 627 55.56 9.29 38.41
C TYR A 627 56.85 9.99 38.03
N GLU A 628 56.98 11.25 38.40
CA GLU A 628 58.24 11.96 38.38
C GLU A 628 58.70 12.25 39.82
N ILE A 629 59.97 12.00 40.10
CA ILE A 629 60.64 12.41 41.34
C ILE A 629 61.69 13.42 40.95
N ARG A 630 61.68 14.58 41.62
CA ARG A 630 62.62 15.68 41.42
C ARG A 630 63.23 16.13 42.73
N ASP A 631 64.37 16.77 42.69
CA ASP A 631 64.99 17.36 43.85
C ASP A 631 64.64 18.84 44.04
N GLU A 632 63.74 19.35 43.16
CA GLU A 632 63.13 20.67 43.23
C GLU A 632 61.64 20.57 42.90
N ASP A 633 60.80 21.36 43.61
CA ASP A 633 59.34 21.37 43.37
C ASP A 633 58.97 22.28 42.20
N ALA A 634 59.53 21.97 41.04
CA ALA A 634 59.32 22.73 39.81
C ALA A 634 59.33 21.84 38.53
N ASN A 635 58.74 22.36 37.48
CA ASN A 635 58.85 21.83 36.10
C ASN A 635 58.41 20.38 35.87
N PHE A 636 57.51 19.82 36.70
CA PHE A 636 56.95 18.49 36.51
C PHE A 636 56.21 18.38 35.19
N GLY A 637 56.50 17.34 34.43
CA GLY A 637 55.90 17.06 33.13
C GLY A 637 56.36 17.92 31.98
N THR A 638 57.27 18.92 32.19
CA THR A 638 57.66 19.91 31.19
C THR A 638 59.06 19.68 30.61
N ASP A 639 60.05 19.48 31.48
CA ASP A 639 61.43 19.26 31.07
C ASP A 639 62.12 18.21 31.96
N ASP A 640 63.39 17.92 31.71
CA ASP A 640 64.16 16.95 32.47
C ASP A 640 65.12 17.61 33.48
N SER A 641 64.96 18.91 33.75
CA SER A 641 65.73 19.60 34.81
C SER A 641 65.33 19.04 36.16
N HIS A 642 66.31 18.79 37.03
CA HIS A 642 66.09 18.28 38.37
C HIS A 642 65.36 16.91 38.43
N LEU A 643 65.25 16.19 37.29
CA LEU A 643 64.56 14.91 37.18
C LEU A 643 65.46 13.79 37.75
N ILE A 644 64.95 13.09 38.75
CA ILE A 644 65.64 11.93 39.40
C ILE A 644 65.06 10.63 38.90
N TYR A 645 63.77 10.62 38.69
CA TYR A 645 63.07 9.43 38.21
C TYR A 645 61.81 9.76 37.45
N ARG A 646 61.60 9.04 36.36
CA ARG A 646 60.33 9.00 35.62
C ARG A 646 60.01 7.56 35.28
N GLY A 647 58.85 7.06 35.71
CA GLY A 647 58.39 5.70 35.41
C GLY A 647 57.13 5.29 36.14
N LEU A 648 56.66 4.10 35.89
CA LEU A 648 55.39 3.55 36.43
C LEU A 648 55.59 2.78 37.75
N ALA A 649 56.83 2.45 38.17
CA ALA A 649 57.09 1.77 39.44
C ALA A 649 56.75 2.63 40.64
N ASN A 650 56.27 2.03 41.70
CA ASN A 650 55.93 2.66 42.96
C ASN A 650 57.09 2.62 43.97
N ARG A 651 58.28 2.40 43.49
CA ARG A 651 59.55 2.32 44.26
C ARG A 651 60.73 2.76 43.40
N LYS A 652 61.62 3.53 43.98
CA LYS A 652 62.89 3.91 43.39
C LYS A 652 64.04 3.82 44.42
N ILE A 653 65.06 3.06 44.07
CA ILE A 653 66.29 2.99 44.88
C ILE A 653 67.33 3.92 44.27
N LEU A 654 67.87 4.80 45.11
CA LEU A 654 68.97 5.71 44.78
C LEU A 654 70.27 5.23 45.46
N THR A 655 71.28 4.98 44.65
CA THR A 655 72.60 4.60 45.15
C THR A 655 73.34 5.82 45.72
N PRO A 656 74.38 5.64 46.51
CA PRO A 656 75.15 6.74 47.08
C PRO A 656 75.67 7.75 46.03
N SER A 657 75.93 7.29 44.81
CA SER A 657 76.42 8.12 43.71
C SER A 657 75.30 8.85 42.93
N SER A 658 74.04 8.42 43.10
CA SER A 658 72.91 8.98 42.37
C SER A 658 71.93 9.77 43.25
N ARG A 659 72.23 9.94 44.54
CA ARG A 659 71.43 10.73 45.50
C ARG A 659 72.04 12.10 45.70
N ALA A 660 71.19 13.16 45.60
CA ALA A 660 71.55 14.50 46.03
C ALA A 660 71.08 14.71 47.48
N PRO A 661 71.83 15.48 48.30
CA PRO A 661 71.32 15.91 49.61
C PRO A 661 70.23 16.96 49.39
N GLY A 662 69.05 16.79 50.01
CA GLY A 662 67.96 17.75 49.87
C GLY A 662 66.57 17.10 50.01
N HIS A 663 65.58 17.77 49.53
CA HIS A 663 64.19 17.33 49.54
C HIS A 663 63.92 16.62 48.21
N TYR A 664 63.01 15.63 48.28
CA TYR A 664 62.52 14.93 47.09
C TYR A 664 61.01 15.14 46.97
N TYR A 665 60.59 15.52 45.80
CA TYR A 665 59.23 15.81 45.47
C TYR A 665 58.75 14.76 44.45
N ILE A 666 57.53 14.24 44.65
CA ILE A 666 56.94 13.26 43.74
C ILE A 666 55.61 13.78 43.28
N ARG A 667 55.34 13.61 41.99
CA ARG A 667 54.01 13.85 41.38
C ARG A 667 53.64 12.73 40.40
N ALA A 668 52.38 12.44 40.37
CA ALA A 668 51.80 11.60 39.32
C ALA A 668 51.57 12.44 38.05
N ILE A 669 51.80 11.84 36.89
CA ILE A 669 51.62 12.51 35.59
C ILE A 669 50.64 11.68 34.77
N ASN A 670 49.61 12.32 34.25
CA ASN A 670 48.67 11.66 33.35
C ASN A 670 49.15 11.62 31.89
N SER A 671 48.43 10.93 31.02
CA SER A 671 48.77 10.84 29.60
C SER A 671 48.72 12.17 28.85
N GLY A 672 48.04 13.18 29.40
CA GLY A 672 48.05 14.58 28.91
C GLY A 672 49.21 15.44 29.38
N GLY A 673 50.17 14.88 30.17
CA GLY A 673 51.31 15.61 30.74
C GLY A 673 50.95 16.54 31.93
N LYS A 674 49.73 16.43 32.44
CA LYS A 674 49.27 17.20 33.61
C LYS A 674 49.75 16.52 34.92
N CYS A 675 50.18 17.30 35.84
CA CYS A 675 50.56 16.91 37.22
C CYS A 675 50.04 17.94 38.22
N TRP A 676 49.80 17.51 39.46
CA TRP A 676 49.42 18.43 40.54
C TRP A 676 50.57 19.36 40.92
#